data_64004ea6cc618bd9d510838fbc855c2a
#
_entry.id   64004ea6cc618bd9d510838fbc855c2a
#
_cell.length_a   1.000
_cell.length_b   1.000
_cell.length_c   1.000
_cell.angle_alpha   90.00
_cell.angle_beta   90.00
_cell.angle_gamma   90.00
#
_symmetry.space_group_name_H-M   'P 1'
#
loop_
_entity.id
_entity.type
_entity.pdbx_description
1 polymer ?
#
loop_
_entity_poly.entity_id
_entity_poly.type
_entity_poly.pdbx_seq_one_letter_code
_entity_poly.pdbx_strand_id
1 'polypeptide(L)'
;MIDEKQLISHLYQNRENGQWMIQTNDEHQKGVADMAASFAGQFGLPSWGRALGLLHDKGKERAAFQQYIRKMNGLPTSDKKRYDDHTHAFVGGILAKEFMGKDVSHLLVNQIISHHTGLHNFGDVENILKERLLSEEINEGDISINKPLLFQEFIDSPFSKSKVEWEHFHHLSRMLFSCLVDADRLDTERFMDVESWRKRGNSATLADLLPQLEAYMQKLQSNAADTKVNRIRQQVKEQCSRTSSSEKGFYSLTVPTGGGKTLSSLLWAMKHAVSHSMNRIIIAIPYTSIIVQTAGLLKEIFGEENVLEHHSNFDPNDIKDEENREKAKLATENWDYPIIVTTNVQLFESMFSNKTSDCRKLHNMANSILVLDEVQMLPTGFLQPIVDALKAYQEMFGISVLFTTASQPVLSGLIEGTNPKADFKGIEHIKEIIPEEFALHDQLRRVKLAIDDTGRTYDEIAAKVSEYNKVLCIVNTRKDAKELYDRLPNDGVKLHLSRMMCPAHLHETIGKIKTLLKDESQPIVRVIATQLVEAGVDIDFPVVFRQEAGLDSVLQAAGRCNREGRSAMGHTFVFSLAAEKRNPFGSMADSNNARLNLPEDSDWFAPSTMKAYFCQLYSRKQTFDEKDIKHWLYKPTELCFETASKEFHLIDDTSINVIINWENSMELIEQLKESGCTYSLVKQLAKFTVGIRSYDFKQLKGYGLVEEILEGIYVLADRSQYNKATGLSLDNHWLEEVLMI
;
A
#
# COMPACT_ATOMS: atom_id res chain seq x y z
N MET A 1 6.52 21.28 45.37
CA MET A 1 7.91 21.49 44.88
C MET A 1 8.33 20.18 44.25
N ILE A 2 8.91 20.21 43.09
CA ILE A 2 9.40 18.97 42.38
C ILE A 2 10.68 18.53 43.13
N ASP A 3 10.73 17.24 43.50
CA ASP A 3 11.90 16.69 44.18
C ASP A 3 13.10 16.72 43.21
N GLU A 4 14.22 17.29 43.66
CA GLU A 4 15.45 17.36 42.86
C GLU A 4 16.01 15.97 42.49
N LYS A 5 15.70 14.94 43.26
CA LYS A 5 16.13 13.55 43.05
C LYS A 5 15.22 12.77 42.12
N GLN A 6 14.04 13.29 41.77
CA GLN A 6 13.09 12.61 40.92
C GLN A 6 13.61 12.57 39.47
N LEU A 7 13.76 11.37 38.90
CA LEU A 7 14.14 11.17 37.52
C LEU A 7 12.91 11.35 36.62
N ILE A 8 12.96 12.40 35.78
CA ILE A 8 11.83 12.84 34.96
C ILE A 8 12.00 12.28 33.54
N SER A 9 10.97 11.63 33.02
CA SER A 9 10.87 11.26 31.60
C SER A 9 10.10 12.30 30.81
N HIS A 10 8.89 12.65 31.25
CA HIS A 10 8.01 13.64 30.62
C HIS A 10 7.39 14.54 31.66
N LEU A 11 7.09 15.77 31.30
CA LEU A 11 6.38 16.73 32.16
C LEU A 11 5.65 17.78 31.32
N TYR A 12 4.56 18.27 31.90
CA TYR A 12 3.84 19.42 31.34
C TYR A 12 3.22 20.23 32.48
N GLN A 13 2.94 21.49 32.22
CA GLN A 13 2.22 22.34 33.17
C GLN A 13 0.74 22.32 32.82
N ASN A 14 -0.11 21.89 33.76
CA ASN A 14 -1.56 21.93 33.57
C ASN A 14 -2.02 23.37 33.40
N ARG A 15 -2.69 23.67 32.30
CA ARG A 15 -3.12 25.05 31.95
C ARG A 15 -4.19 25.62 32.87
N GLU A 16 -4.99 24.77 33.53
CA GLU A 16 -6.10 25.22 34.37
C GLU A 16 -5.62 25.67 35.75
N ASN A 17 -4.66 24.97 36.34
CA ASN A 17 -4.23 25.20 37.72
C ASN A 17 -2.74 25.54 37.90
N GLY A 18 -1.99 25.53 36.77
CA GLY A 18 -0.55 25.81 36.78
C GLY A 18 0.31 24.72 37.46
N GLN A 19 -0.26 23.59 37.82
CA GLN A 19 0.43 22.52 38.50
C GLN A 19 1.28 21.70 37.50
N TRP A 20 2.50 21.35 37.92
CA TRP A 20 3.33 20.43 37.16
C TRP A 20 2.82 18.99 37.26
N MET A 21 2.57 18.40 36.13
CA MET A 21 2.33 16.98 35.97
C MET A 21 3.65 16.33 35.50
N ILE A 22 4.05 15.28 36.19
CA ILE A 22 5.35 14.63 35.97
C ILE A 22 5.13 13.13 35.80
N GLN A 23 5.70 12.58 34.76
CA GLN A 23 5.90 11.13 34.57
C GLN A 23 7.36 10.83 34.92
N THR A 24 7.58 9.97 35.87
CA THR A 24 8.94 9.49 36.21
C THR A 24 9.46 8.57 35.16
N ASN A 25 10.79 8.45 35.06
CA ASN A 25 11.40 7.53 34.10
C ASN A 25 11.02 6.07 34.37
N ASP A 26 10.88 5.68 35.64
CA ASP A 26 10.43 4.34 36.03
C ASP A 26 8.98 4.04 35.60
N GLU A 27 8.06 5.01 35.79
CA GLU A 27 6.68 4.87 35.34
C GLU A 27 6.58 4.74 33.81
N HIS A 28 7.32 5.57 33.07
CA HIS A 28 7.37 5.51 31.61
C HIS A 28 7.93 4.19 31.12
N GLN A 29 9.11 3.78 31.59
CA GLN A 29 9.75 2.53 31.20
C GLN A 29 8.85 1.31 31.48
N LYS A 30 8.18 1.26 32.64
CA LYS A 30 7.23 0.19 32.97
C LYS A 30 6.01 0.21 32.04
N GLY A 31 5.45 1.39 31.79
CA GLY A 31 4.32 1.54 30.85
C GLY A 31 4.65 1.05 29.45
N VAL A 32 5.81 1.48 28.91
CA VAL A 32 6.31 1.02 27.62
C VAL A 32 6.61 -0.49 27.62
N ALA A 33 7.24 -0.99 28.68
CA ALA A 33 7.56 -2.42 28.80
C ALA A 33 6.30 -3.30 28.81
N ASP A 34 5.24 -2.89 29.50
CA ASP A 34 3.97 -3.63 29.56
C ASP A 34 3.26 -3.65 28.20
N MET A 35 3.21 -2.50 27.50
CA MET A 35 2.63 -2.41 26.16
C MET A 35 3.44 -3.21 25.13
N ALA A 36 4.76 -3.02 25.08
CA ALA A 36 5.63 -3.74 24.16
C ALA A 36 5.61 -5.25 24.40
N ALA A 37 5.52 -5.69 25.66
CA ALA A 37 5.33 -7.10 26.01
C ALA A 37 4.00 -7.66 25.50
N SER A 38 2.92 -6.88 25.64
CA SER A 38 1.60 -7.26 25.10
C SER A 38 1.63 -7.43 23.58
N PHE A 39 2.27 -6.48 22.88
CA PHE A 39 2.39 -6.51 21.41
C PHE A 39 3.24 -7.70 20.95
N ALA A 40 4.43 -7.88 21.51
CA ALA A 40 5.33 -8.99 21.19
C ALA A 40 4.78 -10.35 21.61
N GLY A 41 3.89 -10.38 22.60
CA GLY A 41 3.17 -11.58 23.05
C GLY A 41 2.31 -12.20 21.95
N GLN A 42 1.83 -11.42 20.97
CA GLN A 42 1.05 -11.95 19.85
C GLN A 42 1.84 -12.94 18.97
N PHE A 43 3.16 -12.87 19.00
CA PHE A 43 4.06 -13.80 18.29
C PHE A 43 5.05 -14.52 19.21
N GLY A 44 4.72 -14.61 20.51
CA GLY A 44 5.39 -15.48 21.49
C GLY A 44 6.66 -14.92 22.12
N LEU A 45 6.92 -13.62 22.04
CA LEU A 45 8.13 -12.95 22.57
C LEU A 45 7.84 -11.83 23.59
N PRO A 46 6.95 -12.02 24.59
CA PRO A 46 6.57 -10.95 25.51
C PRO A 46 7.75 -10.41 26.32
N SER A 47 8.68 -11.27 26.78
CA SER A 47 9.84 -10.82 27.57
C SER A 47 10.83 -10.01 26.73
N TRP A 48 10.90 -10.23 25.40
CA TRP A 48 11.69 -9.40 24.50
C TRP A 48 11.11 -7.99 24.38
N GLY A 49 9.79 -7.88 24.21
CA GLY A 49 9.10 -6.59 24.24
C GLY A 49 9.31 -5.86 25.56
N ARG A 50 9.20 -6.57 26.69
CA ARG A 50 9.45 -6.02 28.04
C ARG A 50 10.88 -5.50 28.17
N ALA A 51 11.88 -6.26 27.74
CA ALA A 51 13.29 -5.87 27.81
C ALA A 51 13.56 -4.60 27.01
N LEU A 52 13.00 -4.50 25.78
CA LEU A 52 13.10 -3.31 24.95
C LEU A 52 12.52 -2.08 25.67
N GLY A 53 11.32 -2.19 26.24
CA GLY A 53 10.68 -1.09 26.97
C GLY A 53 11.42 -0.66 28.23
N LEU A 54 12.01 -1.59 29.00
CA LEU A 54 12.79 -1.27 30.18
C LEU A 54 14.12 -0.58 29.86
N LEU A 55 14.70 -0.84 28.68
CA LEU A 55 16.03 -0.36 28.33
C LEU A 55 16.02 0.90 27.48
N HIS A 56 14.99 1.16 26.65
CA HIS A 56 15.05 2.16 25.59
C HIS A 56 15.44 3.57 26.11
N ASP A 57 14.94 3.96 27.26
CA ASP A 57 15.08 5.30 27.85
C ASP A 57 15.98 5.32 29.11
N LYS A 58 16.80 4.31 29.34
CA LYS A 58 17.74 4.30 30.46
C LYS A 58 18.68 5.51 30.49
N GLY A 59 19.00 6.05 29.33
CA GLY A 59 19.82 7.27 29.26
C GLY A 59 19.17 8.52 29.82
N LYS A 60 17.84 8.55 29.99
CA LYS A 60 17.16 9.65 30.69
C LYS A 60 17.52 9.71 32.18
N GLU A 61 18.08 8.67 32.78
CA GLU A 61 18.57 8.68 34.16
C GLU A 61 19.89 9.48 34.32
N ARG A 62 20.59 9.76 33.24
CA ARG A 62 21.84 10.55 33.28
C ARG A 62 21.61 11.94 33.86
N ALA A 63 22.55 12.40 34.70
CA ALA A 63 22.50 13.75 35.27
C ALA A 63 22.42 14.82 34.18
N ALA A 64 23.15 14.64 33.07
CA ALA A 64 23.12 15.54 31.92
C ALA A 64 21.72 15.66 31.29
N PHE A 65 20.98 14.56 31.13
CA PHE A 65 19.61 14.58 30.60
C PHE A 65 18.65 15.22 31.60
N GLN A 66 18.76 14.88 32.91
CA GLN A 66 17.90 15.45 33.94
C GLN A 66 18.08 16.97 34.09
N GLN A 67 19.28 17.47 33.90
CA GLN A 67 19.54 18.91 33.83
C GLN A 67 18.94 19.54 32.59
N TYR A 68 19.10 18.90 31.42
CA TYR A 68 18.52 19.36 30.17
C TYR A 68 17.00 19.54 30.30
N ILE A 69 16.26 18.46 30.70
CA ILE A 69 14.80 18.49 30.76
C ILE A 69 14.27 19.55 31.78
N ARG A 70 14.94 19.69 32.92
CA ARG A 70 14.60 20.68 33.91
C ARG A 70 14.82 22.11 33.40
N LYS A 71 15.96 22.36 32.78
CA LYS A 71 16.31 23.68 32.23
C LYS A 71 15.34 24.09 31.10
N MET A 72 15.02 23.17 30.19
CA MET A 72 14.08 23.45 29.10
C MET A 72 12.68 23.82 29.58
N ASN A 73 12.30 23.39 30.80
CA ASN A 73 11.00 23.65 31.39
C ASN A 73 11.06 24.71 32.53
N GLY A 74 12.19 25.43 32.69
CA GLY A 74 12.34 26.48 33.69
C GLY A 74 12.32 25.99 35.16
N LEU A 75 12.63 24.72 35.39
CA LEU A 75 12.71 24.11 36.71
C LEU A 75 14.09 24.37 37.35
N PRO A 76 14.18 24.41 38.71
CA PRO A 76 15.47 24.52 39.38
C PRO A 76 16.44 23.40 38.99
N THR A 77 17.69 23.76 38.80
CA THR A 77 18.80 22.82 38.54
C THR A 77 19.88 23.04 39.57
N SER A 78 20.44 21.98 40.13
CA SER A 78 21.44 22.04 41.19
C SER A 78 22.85 22.37 40.70
N ASP A 79 23.11 22.29 39.39
CA ASP A 79 24.45 22.44 38.82
C ASP A 79 24.52 23.64 37.85
N LYS A 80 25.53 24.50 38.04
CA LYS A 80 25.81 25.66 37.17
C LYS A 80 26.61 25.29 35.89
N LYS A 81 27.05 24.03 35.73
CA LYS A 81 27.76 23.58 34.55
C LYS A 81 26.77 23.37 33.41
N ARG A 82 27.13 23.85 32.24
CA ARG A 82 26.38 23.68 30.99
C ARG A 82 26.43 22.23 30.54
N TYR A 83 25.44 21.41 30.91
CA TYR A 83 25.18 20.11 30.27
C TYR A 83 23.97 20.31 29.36
N ASP A 84 24.20 20.42 28.06
CA ASP A 84 23.15 20.50 27.04
C ASP A 84 23.08 19.17 26.26
N ASP A 85 23.12 18.03 26.93
CA ASP A 85 23.08 16.71 26.29
C ASP A 85 21.69 16.06 26.49
N HIS A 86 20.89 16.10 25.41
CA HIS A 86 19.57 15.47 25.35
C HIS A 86 19.63 14.01 24.85
N THR A 87 20.82 13.53 24.46
CA THR A 87 20.98 12.16 23.95
C THR A 87 20.79 11.13 25.06
N HIS A 88 19.99 10.11 24.85
CA HIS A 88 19.65 9.11 25.87
C HIS A 88 19.54 7.67 25.37
N ALA A 89 19.21 7.45 24.10
CA ALA A 89 18.95 6.12 23.55
C ALA A 89 20.14 5.13 23.63
N PHE A 90 21.39 5.63 23.53
CA PHE A 90 22.59 4.81 23.48
C PHE A 90 22.87 4.02 24.77
N VAL A 91 22.46 4.54 25.94
CA VAL A 91 22.73 3.88 27.23
C VAL A 91 22.06 2.52 27.31
N GLY A 92 20.78 2.45 26.96
CA GLY A 92 20.06 1.17 26.92
C GLY A 92 20.67 0.19 25.94
N GLY A 93 21.22 0.69 24.82
CA GLY A 93 21.94 -0.13 23.84
C GLY A 93 23.26 -0.72 24.41
N ILE A 94 24.02 0.06 25.17
CA ILE A 94 25.23 -0.42 25.86
C ILE A 94 24.87 -1.53 26.87
N LEU A 95 23.88 -1.27 27.73
CA LEU A 95 23.39 -2.24 28.70
C LEU A 95 22.88 -3.51 28.02
N ALA A 96 22.09 -3.39 26.95
CA ALA A 96 21.61 -4.55 26.19
C ALA A 96 22.79 -5.41 25.67
N LYS A 97 23.85 -4.78 25.17
CA LYS A 97 25.05 -5.46 24.68
C LYS A 97 25.78 -6.22 25.81
N GLU A 98 25.90 -5.60 26.98
CA GLU A 98 26.51 -6.23 28.16
C GLU A 98 25.70 -7.42 28.67
N PHE A 99 24.37 -7.27 28.77
CA PHE A 99 23.50 -8.34 29.26
C PHE A 99 23.39 -9.55 28.31
N MET A 100 23.30 -9.31 26.99
CA MET A 100 22.96 -10.37 26.03
C MET A 100 24.16 -11.08 25.41
N GLY A 101 25.36 -10.47 25.43
CA GLY A 101 26.51 -10.98 24.70
C GLY A 101 26.43 -10.72 23.19
N LYS A 102 27.41 -11.21 22.41
CA LYS A 102 27.61 -10.76 21.03
C LYS A 102 26.53 -11.22 20.03
N ASP A 103 25.98 -12.41 20.20
CA ASP A 103 25.21 -13.08 19.12
C ASP A 103 23.73 -12.63 19.04
N VAL A 104 23.13 -12.25 20.15
CA VAL A 104 21.69 -11.87 20.22
C VAL A 104 21.49 -10.39 20.54
N SER A 105 22.54 -9.69 20.96
CA SER A 105 22.46 -8.27 21.31
C SER A 105 21.97 -7.39 20.17
N HIS A 106 22.26 -7.72 18.92
CA HIS A 106 21.86 -6.93 17.76
C HIS A 106 20.34 -6.76 17.64
N LEU A 107 19.52 -7.73 18.10
CA LEU A 107 18.06 -7.63 18.12
C LEU A 107 17.52 -6.69 19.19
N LEU A 108 18.28 -6.36 20.22
CA LEU A 108 17.88 -5.39 21.23
C LEU A 108 18.58 -4.05 21.02
N VAL A 109 19.87 -4.09 20.71
CA VAL A 109 20.71 -2.90 20.61
C VAL A 109 20.21 -1.97 19.53
N ASN A 110 20.03 -2.47 18.29
CA ASN A 110 19.64 -1.62 17.17
C ASN A 110 18.25 -1.00 17.41
N GLN A 111 17.29 -1.78 17.90
CA GLN A 111 15.94 -1.26 18.19
C GLN A 111 15.98 -0.15 19.24
N ILE A 112 16.76 -0.35 20.31
CA ILE A 112 16.88 0.63 21.39
C ILE A 112 17.50 1.94 20.90
N ILE A 113 18.68 1.86 20.28
CA ILE A 113 19.38 3.10 19.83
C ILE A 113 18.67 3.83 18.71
N SER A 114 17.77 3.14 18.00
CA SER A 114 17.11 3.61 16.80
C SER A 114 15.68 4.11 17.03
N HIS A 115 15.12 4.02 18.24
CA HIS A 115 13.69 4.26 18.47
C HIS A 115 13.21 5.69 18.12
N HIS A 116 14.13 6.65 18.02
CA HIS A 116 13.85 8.00 17.51
C HIS A 116 14.27 8.23 16.05
N THR A 117 15.29 7.53 15.56
CA THR A 117 15.93 7.84 14.26
C THR A 117 15.55 6.87 13.15
N GLY A 118 15.15 5.66 13.51
CA GLY A 118 14.95 4.54 12.58
C GLY A 118 16.12 3.55 12.60
N LEU A 119 15.85 2.30 12.21
CA LEU A 119 16.82 1.20 12.25
C LEU A 119 18.06 1.51 11.41
N HIS A 120 19.22 1.46 12.04
CA HIS A 120 20.51 1.64 11.40
C HIS A 120 21.02 0.37 10.71
N ASN A 121 21.96 0.52 9.77
CA ASN A 121 22.75 -0.60 9.29
C ASN A 121 23.60 -1.16 10.45
N PHE A 122 23.78 -2.47 10.54
CA PHE A 122 24.52 -3.08 11.67
C PHE A 122 25.96 -2.59 11.80
N GLY A 123 26.62 -2.30 10.70
CA GLY A 123 27.97 -1.72 10.73
C GLY A 123 28.03 -0.37 11.45
N ASP A 124 26.98 0.44 11.34
CA ASP A 124 26.91 1.76 11.96
C ASP A 124 26.59 1.66 13.46
N VAL A 125 25.82 0.66 13.89
CA VAL A 125 25.51 0.40 15.30
C VAL A 125 26.76 0.25 16.15
N GLU A 126 27.72 -0.55 15.68
CA GLU A 126 29.00 -0.75 16.38
C GLU A 126 29.79 0.55 16.52
N ASN A 127 29.80 1.40 15.50
CA ASN A 127 30.49 2.69 15.52
C ASN A 127 29.80 3.67 16.48
N ILE A 128 28.48 3.76 16.45
CA ILE A 128 27.71 4.61 17.36
C ILE A 128 27.99 4.24 18.84
N LEU A 129 28.02 2.94 19.16
CA LEU A 129 28.30 2.52 20.54
C LEU A 129 29.76 2.72 20.95
N LYS A 130 30.71 2.61 20.06
CA LYS A 130 32.15 2.85 20.37
C LYS A 130 32.43 4.32 20.65
N GLU A 131 31.72 5.23 20.01
CA GLU A 131 31.86 6.68 20.19
C GLU A 131 31.18 7.15 21.49
N ARG A 132 30.29 6.35 22.07
CA ARG A 132 29.49 6.68 23.25
C ARG A 132 29.92 5.83 24.44
N LEU A 133 30.70 6.40 25.33
CA LEU A 133 31.10 5.73 26.58
C LEU A 133 30.19 6.19 27.73
N LEU A 134 29.79 5.25 28.58
CA LEU A 134 29.14 5.57 29.84
C LEU A 134 30.15 6.25 30.77
N SER A 135 29.96 7.53 31.01
CA SER A 135 30.76 8.32 31.95
C SER A 135 30.07 8.57 33.29
N GLU A 136 28.82 8.12 33.42
CA GLU A 136 27.98 8.34 34.59
C GLU A 136 27.42 7.00 35.10
N GLU A 137 27.24 6.87 36.42
CA GLU A 137 26.56 5.73 37.02
C GLU A 137 25.08 5.74 36.66
N ILE A 138 24.56 4.61 36.19
CA ILE A 138 23.17 4.38 35.88
C ILE A 138 22.60 3.45 36.95
N ASN A 139 21.38 3.70 37.41
CA ASN A 139 20.71 2.84 38.34
C ASN A 139 20.28 1.52 37.65
N GLU A 140 21.03 0.45 37.86
CA GLU A 140 20.74 -0.88 37.30
C GLU A 140 19.75 -1.68 38.16
N GLY A 141 19.35 -1.17 39.33
CA GLY A 141 18.59 -1.94 40.34
C GLY A 141 17.24 -2.47 39.88
N ASP A 142 16.61 -1.80 38.91
CA ASP A 142 15.28 -2.18 38.41
C ASP A 142 15.30 -2.93 37.06
N ILE A 143 16.47 -3.25 36.51
CA ILE A 143 16.59 -3.97 35.25
C ILE A 143 16.56 -5.48 35.55
N SER A 144 15.38 -6.06 35.78
CA SER A 144 15.22 -7.50 35.95
C SER A 144 15.06 -8.21 34.60
N ILE A 145 16.11 -8.19 33.78
CA ILE A 145 16.11 -8.97 32.53
C ILE A 145 16.52 -10.40 32.84
N ASN A 146 15.54 -11.31 32.74
CA ASN A 146 15.81 -12.74 32.88
C ASN A 146 16.31 -13.34 31.58
N LYS A 147 17.63 -13.33 31.36
CA LYS A 147 18.26 -13.82 30.15
C LYS A 147 17.87 -15.26 29.78
N PRO A 148 17.84 -16.25 30.73
CA PRO A 148 17.34 -17.59 30.43
C PRO A 148 15.90 -17.58 29.87
N LEU A 149 15.02 -16.75 30.41
CA LEU A 149 13.64 -16.63 29.92
C LEU A 149 13.58 -16.08 28.49
N LEU A 150 14.36 -15.05 28.16
CA LEU A 150 14.45 -14.53 26.80
C LEU A 150 14.86 -15.62 25.80
N PHE A 151 15.89 -16.40 26.12
CA PHE A 151 16.32 -17.48 25.25
C PHE A 151 15.28 -18.60 25.17
N GLN A 152 14.61 -18.94 26.26
CA GLN A 152 13.54 -19.93 26.22
C GLN A 152 12.36 -19.49 25.36
N GLU A 153 11.90 -18.28 25.52
CA GLU A 153 10.85 -17.70 24.66
C GLU A 153 11.25 -17.71 23.18
N PHE A 154 12.49 -17.34 22.87
CA PHE A 154 12.99 -17.38 21.50
C PHE A 154 12.99 -18.80 20.92
N ILE A 155 13.47 -19.80 21.71
CA ILE A 155 13.46 -21.21 21.30
C ILE A 155 12.02 -21.71 21.10
N ASP A 156 11.10 -21.30 21.94
CA ASP A 156 9.69 -21.71 21.88
C ASP A 156 8.86 -20.92 20.87
N SER A 157 9.37 -19.80 20.38
CA SER A 157 8.68 -18.92 19.45
C SER A 157 8.42 -19.58 18.10
N PRO A 158 7.42 -19.11 17.34
CA PRO A 158 7.20 -19.55 15.97
C PRO A 158 8.43 -19.35 15.07
N PHE A 159 9.25 -18.32 15.32
CA PHE A 159 10.47 -18.05 14.57
C PHE A 159 11.48 -19.21 14.63
N SER A 160 11.79 -19.76 15.81
CA SER A 160 12.77 -20.85 15.92
C SER A 160 12.24 -22.19 15.39
N LYS A 161 10.91 -22.36 15.36
CA LYS A 161 10.21 -23.53 14.83
C LYS A 161 9.86 -23.40 13.35
N SER A 162 9.99 -22.22 12.81
CA SER A 162 9.68 -21.88 11.42
C SER A 162 10.65 -22.60 10.48
N LYS A 163 10.14 -22.98 9.30
CA LYS A 163 10.95 -23.40 8.16
C LYS A 163 11.58 -22.23 7.41
N VAL A 164 11.21 -21.00 7.80
CA VAL A 164 11.78 -19.77 7.25
C VAL A 164 13.23 -19.66 7.67
N GLU A 165 14.11 -19.50 6.71
CA GLU A 165 15.55 -19.44 6.93
C GLU A 165 15.95 -18.17 7.72
N TRP A 166 17.11 -18.18 8.33
CA TRP A 166 17.69 -17.02 9.04
C TRP A 166 17.80 -15.76 8.17
N GLU A 167 17.72 -15.91 6.87
CA GLU A 167 17.63 -14.83 5.89
C GLU A 167 16.45 -13.87 6.16
N HIS A 168 15.39 -14.35 6.81
CA HIS A 168 14.21 -13.55 7.14
C HIS A 168 14.25 -12.91 8.54
N PHE A 169 15.38 -13.00 9.22
CA PHE A 169 15.57 -12.45 10.56
C PHE A 169 15.30 -10.93 10.66
N HIS A 170 15.53 -10.22 9.58
CA HIS A 170 15.25 -8.79 9.52
C HIS A 170 13.76 -8.43 9.73
N HIS A 171 12.82 -9.32 9.41
CA HIS A 171 11.40 -9.10 9.69
C HIS A 171 11.10 -9.18 11.18
N LEU A 172 11.71 -10.14 11.91
CA LEU A 172 11.60 -10.21 13.38
C LEU A 172 12.16 -8.94 14.02
N SER A 173 13.30 -8.46 13.53
CA SER A 173 13.93 -7.23 13.99
C SER A 173 13.00 -6.02 13.87
N ARG A 174 12.37 -5.84 12.68
CA ARG A 174 11.38 -4.77 12.46
C ARG A 174 10.12 -4.93 13.31
N MET A 175 9.67 -6.15 13.53
CA MET A 175 8.48 -6.43 14.34
C MET A 175 8.72 -6.06 15.81
N LEU A 176 9.86 -6.43 16.38
CA LEU A 176 10.26 -6.01 17.74
C LEU A 176 10.44 -4.49 17.83
N PHE A 177 11.03 -3.88 16.80
CA PHE A 177 11.15 -2.42 16.70
C PHE A 177 9.77 -1.73 16.67
N SER A 178 8.83 -2.29 15.93
CA SER A 178 7.45 -1.81 15.88
C SER A 178 6.79 -1.83 17.25
N CYS A 179 6.97 -2.92 18.01
CA CYS A 179 6.44 -3.05 19.37
C CYS A 179 6.99 -1.96 20.29
N LEU A 180 8.29 -1.69 20.21
CA LEU A 180 8.92 -0.65 21.03
C LEU A 180 8.43 0.75 20.65
N VAL A 181 8.52 1.10 19.36
CA VAL A 181 8.21 2.46 18.91
C VAL A 181 6.73 2.81 19.13
N ASP A 182 5.81 1.87 18.92
CA ASP A 182 4.40 2.16 19.18
C ASP A 182 4.12 2.25 20.68
N ALA A 183 4.69 1.37 21.49
CA ALA A 183 4.54 1.40 22.95
C ALA A 183 5.07 2.70 23.57
N ASP A 184 6.25 3.18 23.16
CA ASP A 184 6.85 4.44 23.60
C ASP A 184 5.95 5.64 23.29
N ARG A 185 5.48 5.74 22.03
CA ARG A 185 4.59 6.82 21.61
C ARG A 185 3.24 6.77 22.29
N LEU A 186 2.66 5.59 22.49
CA LEU A 186 1.36 5.42 23.14
C LEU A 186 1.44 5.73 24.64
N ASP A 187 2.52 5.36 25.34
CA ASP A 187 2.70 5.70 26.74
C ASP A 187 2.92 7.21 26.94
N THR A 188 3.72 7.82 26.05
CA THR A 188 3.91 9.28 26.02
C THR A 188 2.59 10.00 25.76
N GLU A 189 1.80 9.58 24.77
CA GLU A 189 0.48 10.15 24.47
C GLU A 189 -0.49 9.98 25.64
N ARG A 190 -0.51 8.81 26.28
CA ARG A 190 -1.35 8.54 27.45
C ARG A 190 -1.09 9.54 28.57
N PHE A 191 0.16 9.97 28.74
CA PHE A 191 0.53 10.94 29.76
C PHE A 191 0.33 12.39 29.30
N MET A 192 0.78 12.75 28.08
CA MET A 192 0.83 14.12 27.58
C MET A 192 -0.49 14.59 26.95
N ASP A 193 -1.27 13.67 26.36
CA ASP A 193 -2.52 13.93 25.63
C ASP A 193 -3.56 12.84 25.91
N VAL A 194 -4.13 12.89 27.11
CA VAL A 194 -5.14 11.92 27.57
C VAL A 194 -6.38 11.90 26.67
N GLU A 195 -6.70 13.01 26.01
CA GLU A 195 -7.87 13.09 25.13
C GLU A 195 -7.64 12.28 23.84
N SER A 196 -6.50 12.44 23.19
CA SER A 196 -6.12 11.63 22.03
C SER A 196 -6.02 10.15 22.42
N TRP A 197 -5.40 9.83 23.54
CA TRP A 197 -5.34 8.46 24.06
C TRP A 197 -6.73 7.80 24.20
N ARG A 198 -7.71 8.52 24.77
CA ARG A 198 -9.07 8.00 24.96
C ARG A 198 -9.82 7.74 23.66
N LYS A 199 -9.41 8.38 22.57
CA LYS A 199 -10.00 8.19 21.24
C LYS A 199 -9.42 6.97 20.53
N ARG A 200 -8.29 6.42 20.98
CA ARG A 200 -7.72 5.18 20.43
C ARG A 200 -8.49 3.96 20.91
N GLY A 201 -8.49 2.91 20.07
CA GLY A 201 -9.19 1.66 20.36
C GLY A 201 -10.73 1.79 20.28
N ASN A 202 -11.43 0.94 20.99
CA ASN A 202 -12.91 0.87 21.05
C ASN A 202 -13.60 0.56 19.70
N SER A 203 -12.90 -0.09 18.77
CA SER A 203 -13.50 -0.62 17.56
C SER A 203 -14.19 -1.96 17.85
N ALA A 204 -15.22 -2.29 17.06
CA ALA A 204 -15.86 -3.59 17.13
C ALA A 204 -14.88 -4.71 16.74
N THR A 205 -15.11 -5.91 17.28
CA THR A 205 -14.34 -7.09 16.84
C THR A 205 -14.83 -7.59 15.49
N LEU A 206 -14.03 -8.36 14.77
CA LEU A 206 -14.46 -8.98 13.51
C LEU A 206 -15.66 -9.92 13.72
N ALA A 207 -15.81 -10.51 14.90
CA ALA A 207 -16.97 -11.32 15.26
C ALA A 207 -18.25 -10.48 15.38
N ASP A 208 -18.16 -9.25 15.89
CA ASP A 208 -19.27 -8.31 15.99
C ASP A 208 -19.70 -7.78 14.60
N LEU A 209 -18.74 -7.66 13.69
CA LEU A 209 -18.94 -7.12 12.33
C LEU A 209 -19.47 -8.16 11.33
N LEU A 210 -19.17 -9.45 11.51
CA LEU A 210 -19.57 -10.51 10.58
C LEU A 210 -21.08 -10.56 10.30
N PRO A 211 -21.99 -10.44 11.32
CA PRO A 211 -23.42 -10.43 11.07
C PRO A 211 -23.90 -9.28 10.16
N GLN A 212 -23.23 -8.13 10.20
CA GLN A 212 -23.56 -6.98 9.34
C GLN A 212 -23.28 -7.30 7.88
N LEU A 213 -22.12 -7.93 7.58
CA LEU A 213 -21.80 -8.39 6.23
C LEU A 213 -22.79 -9.43 5.73
N GLU A 214 -23.12 -10.42 6.56
CA GLU A 214 -24.07 -11.47 6.18
C GLU A 214 -25.46 -10.90 5.90
N ALA A 215 -25.95 -9.97 6.72
CA ALA A 215 -27.21 -9.28 6.49
C ALA A 215 -27.21 -8.44 5.21
N TYR A 216 -26.12 -7.71 4.94
CA TYR A 216 -25.95 -6.94 3.70
C TYR A 216 -25.99 -7.86 2.47
N MET A 217 -25.22 -8.96 2.49
CA MET A 217 -25.20 -9.92 1.39
C MET A 217 -26.55 -10.63 1.19
N GLN A 218 -27.27 -10.92 2.26
CA GLN A 218 -28.61 -11.50 2.19
C GLN A 218 -29.61 -10.51 1.56
N LYS A 219 -29.56 -9.24 1.93
CA LYS A 219 -30.37 -8.17 1.32
C LYS A 219 -30.09 -8.04 -0.18
N LEU A 220 -28.82 -8.06 -0.59
CA LEU A 220 -28.47 -8.05 -2.01
C LEU A 220 -29.03 -9.26 -2.74
N GLN A 221 -28.95 -10.44 -2.15
CA GLN A 221 -29.43 -11.69 -2.74
C GLN A 221 -30.97 -11.70 -2.90
N SER A 222 -31.70 -11.23 -1.90
CA SER A 222 -33.19 -11.19 -1.94
C SER A 222 -33.73 -10.21 -3.00
N ASN A 223 -32.95 -9.17 -3.33
CA ASN A 223 -33.30 -8.18 -4.34
C ASN A 223 -32.75 -8.51 -5.75
N ALA A 224 -31.95 -9.58 -5.87
CA ALA A 224 -31.31 -9.93 -7.13
C ALA A 224 -32.26 -10.73 -8.04
N ALA A 225 -32.30 -10.38 -9.34
CA ALA A 225 -33.01 -11.18 -10.33
C ALA A 225 -32.38 -12.58 -10.47
N ASP A 226 -33.19 -13.58 -10.77
CA ASP A 226 -32.69 -14.93 -11.03
C ASP A 226 -32.01 -15.02 -12.39
N THR A 227 -30.73 -14.66 -12.44
CA THR A 227 -29.89 -14.73 -13.62
C THR A 227 -28.79 -15.77 -13.44
N LYS A 228 -28.24 -16.29 -14.55
CA LYS A 228 -27.09 -17.19 -14.52
C LYS A 228 -25.93 -16.62 -13.70
N VAL A 229 -25.64 -15.33 -13.86
CA VAL A 229 -24.55 -14.64 -13.14
C VAL A 229 -24.81 -14.62 -11.64
N ASN A 230 -26.04 -14.32 -11.19
CA ASN A 230 -26.36 -14.27 -9.77
C ASN A 230 -26.35 -15.67 -9.13
N ARG A 231 -26.71 -16.72 -9.86
CA ARG A 231 -26.54 -18.11 -9.39
C ARG A 231 -25.07 -18.46 -9.20
N ILE A 232 -24.18 -18.05 -10.13
CA ILE A 232 -22.73 -18.24 -9.99
C ILE A 232 -22.18 -17.45 -8.79
N ARG A 233 -22.59 -16.19 -8.60
CA ARG A 233 -22.22 -15.38 -7.43
C ARG A 233 -22.59 -16.08 -6.12
N GLN A 234 -23.78 -16.72 -6.09
CA GLN A 234 -24.20 -17.51 -4.94
C GLN A 234 -23.32 -18.74 -4.71
N GLN A 235 -22.97 -19.48 -5.76
CA GLN A 235 -22.06 -20.64 -5.65
C GLN A 235 -20.68 -20.23 -5.13
N VAL A 236 -20.12 -19.12 -5.62
CA VAL A 236 -18.84 -18.56 -5.15
C VAL A 236 -18.93 -18.19 -3.66
N LYS A 237 -20.00 -17.49 -3.25
CA LYS A 237 -20.27 -17.14 -1.85
C LYS A 237 -20.32 -18.36 -0.94
N GLU A 238 -21.05 -19.40 -1.34
CA GLU A 238 -21.22 -20.64 -0.57
C GLU A 238 -19.89 -21.38 -0.43
N GLN A 239 -19.10 -21.45 -1.51
CA GLN A 239 -17.80 -22.08 -1.48
C GLN A 239 -16.81 -21.31 -0.58
N CYS A 240 -16.79 -19.99 -0.66
CA CYS A 240 -16.00 -19.13 0.25
C CYS A 240 -16.42 -19.38 1.72
N SER A 241 -17.71 -19.42 2.01
CA SER A 241 -18.19 -19.69 3.38
C SER A 241 -17.78 -21.09 3.87
N ARG A 242 -17.84 -22.11 3.00
CA ARG A 242 -17.50 -23.50 3.36
C ARG A 242 -16.01 -23.71 3.64
N THR A 243 -15.14 -23.01 2.93
CA THR A 243 -13.67 -23.19 3.04
C THR A 243 -13.04 -22.28 4.08
N SER A 244 -13.77 -21.35 4.67
CA SER A 244 -13.23 -20.33 5.59
C SER A 244 -12.69 -20.90 6.91
N SER A 245 -13.10 -22.08 7.35
CA SER A 245 -12.60 -22.76 8.57
C SER A 245 -11.32 -23.57 8.35
N SER A 246 -10.74 -23.56 7.14
CA SER A 246 -9.46 -24.22 6.87
C SER A 246 -8.33 -23.60 7.66
N GLU A 247 -7.21 -24.33 7.86
CA GLU A 247 -6.03 -23.87 8.61
C GLU A 247 -5.46 -22.55 8.09
N LYS A 248 -4.72 -21.81 8.94
CA LYS A 248 -4.00 -20.61 8.54
C LYS A 248 -2.99 -20.93 7.43
N GLY A 249 -2.83 -20.05 6.47
CA GLY A 249 -1.91 -20.26 5.35
C GLY A 249 -2.17 -19.35 4.15
N PHE A 250 -1.79 -19.84 2.98
CA PHE A 250 -1.96 -19.11 1.71
C PHE A 250 -3.16 -19.66 0.93
N TYR A 251 -3.98 -18.72 0.48
CA TYR A 251 -5.19 -19.00 -0.28
C TYR A 251 -5.27 -18.16 -1.54
N SER A 252 -5.93 -18.68 -2.56
CA SER A 252 -6.28 -17.92 -3.76
C SER A 252 -7.79 -17.98 -4.02
N LEU A 253 -8.33 -16.89 -4.52
CA LEU A 253 -9.70 -16.77 -5.01
C LEU A 253 -9.67 -16.25 -6.44
N THR A 254 -9.70 -17.18 -7.38
CA THR A 254 -9.65 -16.89 -8.82
C THR A 254 -11.06 -16.84 -9.37
N VAL A 255 -11.60 -15.63 -9.51
CA VAL A 255 -12.97 -15.40 -9.99
C VAL A 255 -12.96 -14.37 -11.12
N PRO A 256 -13.48 -14.72 -12.32
CA PRO A 256 -13.60 -13.79 -13.44
C PRO A 256 -14.38 -12.52 -13.06
N THR A 257 -14.10 -11.43 -13.75
CA THR A 257 -14.77 -10.14 -13.54
C THR A 257 -16.28 -10.29 -13.55
N GLY A 258 -16.97 -9.68 -12.56
CA GLY A 258 -18.41 -9.75 -12.40
C GLY A 258 -18.92 -11.00 -11.64
N GLY A 259 -18.05 -11.93 -11.26
CA GLY A 259 -18.39 -13.15 -10.51
C GLY A 259 -18.59 -12.96 -8.99
N GLY A 260 -18.54 -11.71 -8.47
CA GLY A 260 -18.76 -11.42 -7.04
C GLY A 260 -17.52 -11.52 -6.16
N LYS A 261 -16.33 -11.39 -6.71
CA LYS A 261 -15.03 -11.53 -6.04
C LYS A 261 -14.94 -10.73 -4.72
N THR A 262 -15.22 -9.43 -4.75
CA THR A 262 -14.98 -8.50 -3.62
C THR A 262 -15.74 -8.89 -2.34
N LEU A 263 -17.06 -9.10 -2.42
CA LEU A 263 -17.85 -9.47 -1.25
C LEU A 263 -17.60 -10.91 -0.80
N SER A 264 -17.32 -11.83 -1.74
CA SER A 264 -17.04 -13.22 -1.40
C SER A 264 -15.67 -13.40 -0.75
N SER A 265 -14.66 -12.66 -1.21
CA SER A 265 -13.34 -12.64 -0.55
C SER A 265 -13.40 -12.04 0.86
N LEU A 266 -14.18 -10.97 1.04
CA LEU A 266 -14.40 -10.37 2.34
C LEU A 266 -15.13 -11.33 3.29
N LEU A 267 -16.17 -12.01 2.81
CA LEU A 267 -16.90 -13.02 3.61
C LEU A 267 -15.96 -14.16 4.04
N TRP A 268 -15.16 -14.67 3.11
CA TRP A 268 -14.18 -15.69 3.44
C TRP A 268 -13.19 -15.17 4.50
N ALA A 269 -12.61 -14.00 4.30
CA ALA A 269 -11.65 -13.39 5.21
C ALA A 269 -12.25 -13.19 6.61
N MET A 270 -13.45 -12.63 6.71
CA MET A 270 -14.09 -12.42 8.02
C MET A 270 -14.41 -13.73 8.73
N LYS A 271 -14.96 -14.73 8.04
CA LYS A 271 -15.23 -16.03 8.64
C LYS A 271 -13.96 -16.76 9.04
N HIS A 272 -12.90 -16.68 8.22
CA HIS A 272 -11.59 -17.24 8.55
C HIS A 272 -10.99 -16.55 9.77
N ALA A 273 -11.05 -15.21 9.83
CA ALA A 273 -10.58 -14.46 10.98
C ALA A 273 -11.31 -14.83 12.27
N VAL A 274 -12.61 -14.93 12.24
CA VAL A 274 -13.43 -15.32 13.41
C VAL A 274 -13.12 -16.74 13.87
N SER A 275 -13.00 -17.70 12.93
CA SER A 275 -12.68 -19.11 13.28
C SER A 275 -11.29 -19.30 13.86
N HIS A 276 -10.35 -18.40 13.55
CA HIS A 276 -8.97 -18.46 14.05
C HIS A 276 -8.64 -17.36 15.08
N SER A 277 -9.63 -16.65 15.60
CA SER A 277 -9.45 -15.55 16.57
C SER A 277 -8.41 -14.53 16.10
N MET A 278 -8.48 -14.15 14.82
CA MET A 278 -7.59 -13.15 14.25
C MET A 278 -8.13 -11.74 14.49
N ASN A 279 -7.21 -10.77 14.61
CA ASN A 279 -7.55 -9.44 15.13
C ASN A 279 -8.12 -8.52 14.03
N ARG A 280 -7.64 -8.61 12.80
CA ARG A 280 -7.99 -7.66 11.73
C ARG A 280 -7.84 -8.21 10.33
N ILE A 281 -8.43 -7.46 9.39
CA ILE A 281 -8.32 -7.72 7.95
C ILE A 281 -7.65 -6.52 7.31
N ILE A 282 -6.55 -6.76 6.58
CA ILE A 282 -5.80 -5.74 5.84
C ILE A 282 -5.98 -6.03 4.35
N ILE A 283 -6.62 -5.11 3.64
CA ILE A 283 -6.89 -5.24 2.20
C ILE A 283 -5.96 -4.30 1.45
N ALA A 284 -5.01 -4.87 0.72
CA ALA A 284 -4.07 -4.13 -0.10
C ALA A 284 -4.47 -4.18 -1.57
N ILE A 285 -4.58 -3.01 -2.20
CA ILE A 285 -5.09 -2.81 -3.55
C ILE A 285 -4.07 -2.00 -4.36
N PRO A 286 -3.84 -2.30 -5.66
CA PRO A 286 -2.78 -1.64 -6.43
C PRO A 286 -3.08 -0.17 -6.78
N TYR A 287 -4.35 0.24 -6.81
CA TYR A 287 -4.74 1.57 -7.30
C TYR A 287 -5.60 2.34 -6.29
N THR A 288 -5.27 3.61 -6.07
CA THR A 288 -5.99 4.48 -5.13
C THR A 288 -7.46 4.70 -5.50
N SER A 289 -7.80 4.72 -6.78
CA SER A 289 -9.19 4.84 -7.25
C SER A 289 -10.09 3.68 -6.81
N ILE A 290 -9.54 2.46 -6.75
CA ILE A 290 -10.25 1.28 -6.27
C ILE A 290 -10.41 1.32 -4.75
N ILE A 291 -9.40 1.83 -4.05
CA ILE A 291 -9.41 1.94 -2.59
C ILE A 291 -10.60 2.78 -2.14
N VAL A 292 -10.78 3.97 -2.70
CA VAL A 292 -11.90 4.87 -2.36
C VAL A 292 -13.25 4.17 -2.55
N GLN A 293 -13.42 3.44 -3.66
CA GLN A 293 -14.65 2.68 -3.93
C GLN A 293 -14.84 1.53 -2.94
N THR A 294 -13.79 0.75 -2.67
CA THR A 294 -13.83 -0.38 -1.74
C THR A 294 -14.05 0.09 -0.31
N ALA A 295 -13.29 1.09 0.14
CA ALA A 295 -13.46 1.67 1.46
C ALA A 295 -14.86 2.27 1.65
N GLY A 296 -15.40 2.95 0.64
CA GLY A 296 -16.77 3.46 0.67
C GLY A 296 -17.82 2.37 0.87
N LEU A 297 -17.71 1.25 0.13
CA LEU A 297 -18.58 0.08 0.32
C LEU A 297 -18.43 -0.52 1.72
N LEU A 298 -17.21 -0.65 2.23
CA LEU A 298 -16.98 -1.23 3.56
C LEU A 298 -17.50 -0.32 4.67
N LYS A 299 -17.33 1.00 4.53
CA LYS A 299 -17.91 1.99 5.45
C LYS A 299 -19.45 1.97 5.45
N GLU A 300 -20.07 1.74 4.28
CA GLU A 300 -21.53 1.54 4.19
C GLU A 300 -21.99 0.29 4.96
N ILE A 301 -21.21 -0.78 4.95
CA ILE A 301 -21.55 -2.05 5.61
C ILE A 301 -21.28 -2.01 7.12
N PHE A 302 -20.11 -1.45 7.53
CA PHE A 302 -19.57 -1.60 8.89
C PHE A 302 -19.51 -0.31 9.69
N GLY A 303 -19.80 0.85 9.09
CA GLY A 303 -19.60 2.17 9.71
C GLY A 303 -18.18 2.70 9.49
N GLU A 304 -18.05 4.04 9.55
CA GLU A 304 -16.75 4.72 9.38
C GLU A 304 -15.78 4.40 10.51
N GLU A 305 -16.29 4.13 11.71
CA GLU A 305 -15.54 3.84 12.93
C GLU A 305 -14.85 2.46 12.91
N ASN A 306 -15.16 1.59 11.95
CA ASN A 306 -14.60 0.23 11.85
C ASN A 306 -13.75 0.02 10.59
N VAL A 307 -13.66 1.01 9.70
CA VAL A 307 -12.93 0.91 8.44
C VAL A 307 -11.93 2.05 8.29
N LEU A 308 -10.65 1.72 8.37
CA LEU A 308 -9.56 2.64 8.12
C LEU A 308 -9.17 2.62 6.63
N GLU A 309 -9.24 3.77 5.98
CA GLU A 309 -8.67 4.01 4.66
C GLU A 309 -7.30 4.67 4.82
N HIS A 310 -6.23 4.08 4.25
CA HIS A 310 -4.87 4.60 4.39
C HIS A 310 -4.06 4.50 3.10
N HIS A 311 -3.93 5.62 2.39
CA HIS A 311 -3.10 5.76 1.18
C HIS A 311 -2.67 7.23 0.99
N SER A 312 -1.80 7.49 0.01
CA SER A 312 -1.22 8.81 -0.22
C SER A 312 -2.25 9.94 -0.43
N ASN A 313 -3.39 9.64 -1.06
CA ASN A 313 -4.42 10.62 -1.38
C ASN A 313 -5.54 10.71 -0.33
N PHE A 314 -5.50 9.89 0.73
CA PHE A 314 -6.49 9.94 1.80
C PHE A 314 -6.29 11.17 2.67
N ASP A 315 -7.32 12.00 2.82
CA ASP A 315 -7.35 13.12 3.77
C ASP A 315 -8.38 12.83 4.87
N PRO A 316 -7.96 12.66 6.13
CA PRO A 316 -8.91 12.50 7.25
C PRO A 316 -9.93 13.64 7.36
N ASN A 317 -9.62 14.82 6.85
CA ASN A 317 -10.55 15.96 6.88
C ASN A 317 -11.76 15.77 5.94
N ASP A 318 -11.73 14.81 5.03
CA ASP A 318 -12.90 14.41 4.23
C ASP A 318 -13.97 13.69 5.09
N ILE A 319 -13.61 13.21 6.28
CA ILE A 319 -14.54 12.60 7.26
C ILE A 319 -15.32 13.73 7.95
N LYS A 320 -16.65 13.70 7.82
CA LYS A 320 -17.52 14.78 8.35
C LYS A 320 -17.65 14.76 9.86
N ASP A 321 -17.73 13.56 10.44
CA ASP A 321 -17.81 13.39 11.89
C ASP A 321 -16.43 13.63 12.52
N GLU A 322 -16.37 14.55 13.48
CA GLU A 322 -15.11 14.98 14.08
C GLU A 322 -14.44 13.88 14.91
N GLU A 323 -15.24 13.08 15.62
CA GLU A 323 -14.70 11.99 16.44
C GLU A 323 -14.11 10.90 15.55
N ASN A 324 -14.81 10.48 14.50
CA ASN A 324 -14.32 9.49 13.53
C ASN A 324 -13.11 10.00 12.76
N ARG A 325 -13.06 11.30 12.44
CA ARG A 325 -11.91 11.94 11.79
C ARG A 325 -10.65 11.83 12.63
N GLU A 326 -10.73 12.16 13.91
CA GLU A 326 -9.58 12.09 14.81
C GLU A 326 -9.17 10.65 15.09
N LYS A 327 -10.11 9.73 15.30
CA LYS A 327 -9.84 8.29 15.40
C LYS A 327 -9.11 7.76 14.17
N ALA A 328 -9.59 8.07 12.97
CA ALA A 328 -8.96 7.65 11.73
C ALA A 328 -7.52 8.21 11.60
N LYS A 329 -7.31 9.50 11.95
CA LYS A 329 -5.98 10.11 11.95
C LYS A 329 -5.02 9.37 12.87
N LEU A 330 -5.42 9.09 14.09
CA LEU A 330 -4.62 8.35 15.06
C LEU A 330 -4.35 6.91 14.59
N ALA A 331 -5.34 6.25 14.00
CA ALA A 331 -5.22 4.88 13.51
C ALA A 331 -4.29 4.73 12.28
N THR A 332 -4.14 5.78 11.45
CA THR A 332 -3.18 5.73 10.34
C THR A 332 -1.74 5.55 10.81
N GLU A 333 -1.44 5.92 12.05
CA GLU A 333 -0.09 5.83 12.62
C GLU A 333 0.32 4.39 12.92
N ASN A 334 -0.61 3.56 13.45
CA ASN A 334 -0.30 2.21 13.91
C ASN A 334 -1.22 1.09 13.40
N TRP A 335 -2.26 1.40 12.61
CA TRP A 335 -3.23 0.44 12.08
C TRP A 335 -4.02 -0.32 13.15
N ASP A 336 -4.32 0.31 14.25
CA ASP A 336 -5.17 -0.30 15.28
C ASP A 336 -6.66 -0.13 14.93
N TYR A 337 -7.10 -0.88 13.92
CA TYR A 337 -8.48 -0.93 13.39
C TYR A 337 -8.83 -2.34 12.92
N PRO A 338 -10.10 -2.75 12.97
CA PRO A 338 -10.51 -4.11 12.56
C PRO A 338 -10.40 -4.34 11.05
N ILE A 339 -10.69 -3.32 10.23
CA ILE A 339 -10.61 -3.41 8.76
C ILE A 339 -9.77 -2.25 8.24
N ILE A 340 -8.72 -2.57 7.50
CA ILE A 340 -7.80 -1.59 6.91
C ILE A 340 -7.80 -1.77 5.40
N VAL A 341 -7.99 -0.68 4.65
CA VAL A 341 -7.89 -0.66 3.19
C VAL A 341 -6.72 0.25 2.82
N THR A 342 -5.73 -0.31 2.14
CA THR A 342 -4.47 0.37 1.83
C THR A 342 -3.95 0.03 0.42
N THR A 343 -2.81 0.61 0.03
CA THR A 343 -2.11 0.26 -1.22
C THR A 343 -1.09 -0.86 -1.01
N ASN A 344 -0.79 -1.63 -2.08
CA ASN A 344 0.35 -2.55 -2.08
C ASN A 344 1.66 -1.80 -1.74
N VAL A 345 1.81 -0.56 -2.21
CA VAL A 345 2.98 0.28 -1.94
C VAL A 345 3.11 0.56 -0.45
N GLN A 346 2.06 1.10 0.18
CA GLN A 346 2.07 1.41 1.62
C GLN A 346 2.33 0.18 2.48
N LEU A 347 1.75 -0.97 2.12
CA LEU A 347 1.94 -2.23 2.82
C LEU A 347 3.41 -2.70 2.73
N PHE A 348 3.89 -2.95 1.52
CA PHE A 348 5.21 -3.57 1.35
C PHE A 348 6.35 -2.63 1.67
N GLU A 349 6.26 -1.34 1.34
CA GLU A 349 7.28 -0.37 1.75
C GLU A 349 7.37 -0.26 3.27
N SER A 350 6.25 -0.34 4.02
CA SER A 350 6.29 -0.42 5.48
C SER A 350 7.01 -1.67 5.99
N MET A 351 6.80 -2.84 5.36
CA MET A 351 7.45 -4.10 5.73
C MET A 351 8.98 -4.08 5.53
N PHE A 352 9.49 -3.22 4.65
CA PHE A 352 10.92 -3.07 4.37
C PHE A 352 11.51 -1.75 4.86
N SER A 353 10.71 -0.86 5.43
CA SER A 353 11.17 0.43 5.96
C SER A 353 12.10 0.26 7.17
N ASN A 354 12.96 1.25 7.37
CA ASN A 354 13.73 1.44 8.59
C ASN A 354 13.15 2.56 9.47
N LYS A 355 12.23 3.39 8.95
CA LYS A 355 11.71 4.58 9.62
C LYS A 355 10.73 4.23 10.73
N THR A 356 10.79 4.97 11.84
CA THR A 356 9.89 4.77 12.98
C THR A 356 8.42 4.90 12.61
N SER A 357 8.06 5.91 11.79
CA SER A 357 6.69 6.16 11.34
C SER A 357 6.09 4.99 10.55
N ASP A 358 6.89 4.36 9.70
CA ASP A 358 6.42 3.28 8.84
C ASP A 358 6.40 1.94 9.56
N CYS A 359 7.41 1.70 10.42
CA CYS A 359 7.49 0.48 11.22
C CYS A 359 6.43 0.41 12.33
N ARG A 360 5.97 1.55 12.86
CA ARG A 360 5.05 1.64 13.99
C ARG A 360 3.79 0.76 13.87
N LYS A 361 3.32 0.53 12.65
CA LYS A 361 2.11 -0.25 12.36
C LYS A 361 2.32 -1.76 12.23
N LEU A 362 3.59 -2.24 12.09
CA LEU A 362 3.86 -3.63 11.70
C LEU A 362 3.41 -4.66 12.72
N HIS A 363 3.56 -4.39 14.04
CA HIS A 363 3.15 -5.33 15.08
C HIS A 363 1.64 -5.62 15.03
N ASN A 364 0.84 -4.67 14.53
CA ASN A 364 -0.58 -4.83 14.32
C ASN A 364 -0.93 -5.69 13.10
N MET A 365 0.04 -6.09 12.28
CA MET A 365 -0.15 -7.12 11.25
C MET A 365 -0.11 -8.54 11.81
N ALA A 366 0.45 -8.77 13.01
CA ALA A 366 0.44 -10.08 13.63
C ALA A 366 -0.99 -10.58 13.85
N ASN A 367 -1.19 -11.90 13.65
CA ASN A 367 -2.49 -12.55 13.78
C ASN A 367 -3.62 -11.86 12.99
N SER A 368 -3.35 -11.48 11.73
CA SER A 368 -4.30 -10.83 10.83
C SER A 368 -4.45 -11.58 9.51
N ILE A 369 -5.49 -11.24 8.74
CA ILE A 369 -5.64 -11.67 7.36
C ILE A 369 -5.16 -10.54 6.43
N LEU A 370 -4.30 -10.90 5.51
CA LEU A 370 -3.84 -10.03 4.44
C LEU A 370 -4.53 -10.43 3.13
N VAL A 371 -5.38 -9.57 2.62
CA VAL A 371 -6.04 -9.73 1.31
C VAL A 371 -5.28 -8.89 0.29
N LEU A 372 -4.64 -9.55 -0.68
CA LEU A 372 -3.95 -8.89 -1.78
C LEU A 372 -4.84 -8.94 -3.02
N ASP A 373 -5.47 -7.82 -3.35
CA ASP A 373 -6.33 -7.74 -4.55
C ASP A 373 -5.51 -7.41 -5.80
N GLU A 374 -5.95 -7.94 -6.93
CA GLU A 374 -5.27 -7.86 -8.24
C GLU A 374 -3.78 -8.19 -8.14
N VAL A 375 -3.47 -9.34 -7.55
CA VAL A 375 -2.11 -9.77 -7.21
C VAL A 375 -1.16 -9.86 -8.42
N GLN A 376 -1.68 -10.02 -9.65
CA GLN A 376 -0.90 -9.98 -10.88
C GLN A 376 -0.24 -8.62 -11.15
N MET A 377 -0.65 -7.58 -10.42
CA MET A 377 -0.08 -6.23 -10.52
C MET A 377 1.16 -6.03 -9.63
N LEU A 378 1.58 -7.04 -8.87
CA LEU A 378 2.82 -6.97 -8.09
C LEU A 378 4.03 -6.79 -9.03
N PRO A 379 4.93 -5.84 -8.74
CA PRO A 379 6.08 -5.58 -9.62
C PRO A 379 7.04 -6.76 -9.62
N THR A 380 7.33 -7.30 -10.79
CA THR A 380 8.20 -8.49 -10.95
C THR A 380 9.61 -8.26 -10.43
N GLY A 381 10.13 -7.03 -10.50
CA GLY A 381 11.47 -6.68 -10.00
C GLY A 381 11.62 -6.74 -8.47
N PHE A 382 10.52 -6.81 -7.72
CA PHE A 382 10.48 -6.99 -6.26
C PHE A 382 9.75 -8.26 -5.83
N LEU A 383 9.39 -9.13 -6.79
CA LEU A 383 8.48 -10.23 -6.50
C LEU A 383 9.09 -11.25 -5.53
N GLN A 384 10.39 -11.54 -5.61
CA GLN A 384 11.03 -12.48 -4.69
C GLN A 384 11.09 -11.94 -3.26
N PRO A 385 11.58 -10.73 -2.98
CA PRO A 385 11.52 -10.14 -1.63
C PRO A 385 10.09 -10.10 -1.06
N ILE A 386 9.10 -9.75 -1.89
CA ILE A 386 7.68 -9.70 -1.47
C ILE A 386 7.19 -11.09 -1.06
N VAL A 387 7.41 -12.11 -1.89
CA VAL A 387 6.98 -13.48 -1.61
C VAL A 387 7.67 -14.02 -0.36
N ASP A 388 8.97 -13.77 -0.20
CA ASP A 388 9.72 -14.18 0.98
C ASP A 388 9.21 -13.48 2.24
N ALA A 389 8.89 -12.18 2.17
CA ALA A 389 8.26 -11.47 3.28
C ALA A 389 6.90 -12.07 3.66
N LEU A 390 6.06 -12.40 2.69
CA LEU A 390 4.75 -13.03 2.96
C LEU A 390 4.91 -14.39 3.64
N LYS A 391 5.89 -15.21 3.21
CA LYS A 391 6.22 -16.48 3.89
C LYS A 391 6.65 -16.25 5.33
N ALA A 392 7.58 -15.32 5.55
CA ALA A 392 8.07 -14.96 6.87
C ALA A 392 6.94 -14.50 7.81
N TYR A 393 6.06 -13.64 7.32
CA TYR A 393 4.93 -13.14 8.11
C TYR A 393 3.91 -14.24 8.42
N GLN A 394 3.64 -15.14 7.47
CA GLN A 394 2.73 -16.25 7.70
C GLN A 394 3.27 -17.21 8.78
N GLU A 395 4.53 -17.60 8.68
CA GLU A 395 5.12 -18.57 9.60
C GLU A 395 5.45 -17.99 10.97
N MET A 396 6.00 -16.79 11.03
CA MET A 396 6.48 -16.19 12.28
C MET A 396 5.40 -15.42 13.04
N PHE A 397 4.47 -14.75 12.33
CA PHE A 397 3.51 -13.84 12.94
C PHE A 397 2.06 -14.28 12.77
N GLY A 398 1.83 -15.49 12.26
CA GLY A 398 0.53 -16.14 12.24
C GLY A 398 -0.50 -15.48 11.35
N ILE A 399 -0.10 -14.78 10.27
CA ILE A 399 -1.03 -14.23 9.30
C ILE A 399 -1.58 -15.34 8.38
N SER A 400 -2.75 -15.08 7.78
CA SER A 400 -3.21 -15.79 6.59
C SER A 400 -3.22 -14.83 5.41
N VAL A 401 -2.89 -15.31 4.22
CA VAL A 401 -2.85 -14.49 3.01
C VAL A 401 -3.87 -15.00 2.00
N LEU A 402 -4.71 -14.09 1.52
CA LEU A 402 -5.68 -14.36 0.45
C LEU A 402 -5.31 -13.56 -0.80
N PHE A 403 -4.90 -14.24 -1.84
CA PHE A 403 -4.69 -13.65 -3.16
C PHE A 403 -6.00 -13.61 -3.93
N THR A 404 -6.43 -12.43 -4.36
CA THR A 404 -7.64 -12.28 -5.16
C THR A 404 -7.31 -11.73 -6.55
N THR A 405 -7.86 -12.36 -7.59
CA THR A 405 -7.58 -11.97 -8.97
C THR A 405 -8.61 -12.55 -9.93
N ALA A 406 -8.72 -11.95 -11.12
CA ALA A 406 -9.40 -12.56 -12.26
C ALA A 406 -8.46 -13.43 -13.10
N SER A 407 -7.13 -13.20 -13.00
CA SER A 407 -6.07 -13.85 -13.77
C SER A 407 -4.90 -14.22 -12.85
N GLN A 408 -4.88 -15.47 -12.38
CA GLN A 408 -3.92 -15.93 -11.38
C GLN A 408 -2.48 -15.94 -11.92
N PRO A 409 -1.55 -15.14 -11.36
CA PRO A 409 -0.13 -15.26 -11.64
C PRO A 409 0.44 -16.53 -11.00
N VAL A 410 1.56 -17.00 -11.50
CA VAL A 410 2.25 -18.15 -10.91
C VAL A 410 3.07 -17.68 -9.71
N LEU A 411 2.51 -17.83 -8.50
CA LEU A 411 3.17 -17.50 -7.24
C LEU A 411 3.64 -18.74 -6.48
N SER A 412 3.36 -19.94 -6.99
CA SER A 412 3.70 -21.22 -6.34
C SER A 412 4.77 -21.97 -7.11
N GLY A 413 5.57 -22.76 -6.38
CA GLY A 413 6.59 -23.62 -6.93
C GLY A 413 7.87 -22.90 -7.36
N LEU A 414 8.72 -23.62 -8.07
CA LEU A 414 9.96 -23.11 -8.66
C LEU A 414 9.74 -22.83 -10.15
N ILE A 415 10.10 -21.64 -10.60
CA ILE A 415 10.22 -21.32 -12.02
C ILE A 415 11.70 -21.08 -12.31
N GLU A 416 12.28 -21.99 -13.08
CA GLU A 416 13.67 -21.87 -13.49
C GLU A 416 13.84 -20.70 -14.46
N GLY A 417 14.77 -19.81 -14.15
CA GLY A 417 15.16 -18.70 -14.99
C GLY A 417 16.24 -19.05 -15.99
N THR A 418 16.79 -18.05 -16.63
CA THR A 418 17.93 -18.20 -17.57
C THR A 418 19.23 -18.62 -16.88
N ASN A 419 19.30 -18.44 -15.57
CA ASN A 419 20.40 -18.86 -14.70
C ASN A 419 19.86 -19.01 -13.26
N PRO A 420 20.59 -19.69 -12.33
CA PRO A 420 20.10 -19.94 -10.98
C PRO A 420 19.81 -18.67 -10.14
N LYS A 421 20.39 -17.51 -10.49
CA LYS A 421 20.07 -16.24 -9.83
C LYS A 421 18.74 -15.65 -10.31
N ALA A 422 18.25 -16.12 -11.44
CA ALA A 422 16.98 -15.71 -12.02
C ALA A 422 15.83 -16.67 -11.69
N ASP A 423 16.09 -17.70 -10.86
CA ASP A 423 15.04 -18.62 -10.42
C ASP A 423 14.06 -17.88 -9.48
N PHE A 424 12.77 -18.04 -9.76
CA PHE A 424 11.71 -17.59 -8.87
C PHE A 424 11.30 -18.72 -7.94
N LYS A 425 11.48 -18.52 -6.64
CA LYS A 425 11.11 -19.46 -5.58
C LYS A 425 9.78 -19.02 -4.95
N GLY A 426 8.69 -19.51 -5.52
CA GLY A 426 7.34 -19.20 -5.06
C GLY A 426 6.99 -19.81 -3.69
N ILE A 427 5.73 -19.71 -3.34
CA ILE A 427 5.11 -20.30 -2.15
C ILE A 427 4.88 -21.80 -2.43
N GLU A 428 5.18 -22.66 -1.45
CA GLU A 428 5.04 -24.11 -1.65
C GLU A 428 3.59 -24.54 -1.92
N HIS A 429 2.66 -24.04 -1.11
CA HIS A 429 1.25 -24.41 -1.18
C HIS A 429 0.35 -23.16 -1.11
N ILE A 430 -0.36 -22.90 -2.20
CA ILE A 430 -1.47 -21.93 -2.25
C ILE A 430 -2.74 -22.72 -2.51
N LYS A 431 -3.70 -22.67 -1.60
CA LYS A 431 -4.96 -23.40 -1.72
C LYS A 431 -5.98 -22.56 -2.48
N GLU A 432 -6.37 -23.00 -3.68
CA GLU A 432 -7.45 -22.36 -4.42
C GLU A 432 -8.81 -22.63 -3.73
N ILE A 433 -9.57 -21.58 -3.49
CA ILE A 433 -10.88 -21.63 -2.83
C ILE A 433 -11.94 -22.21 -3.76
N ILE A 434 -11.89 -21.84 -5.03
CA ILE A 434 -12.84 -22.29 -6.04
C ILE A 434 -12.29 -23.49 -6.79
N PRO A 435 -12.86 -24.67 -6.67
CA PRO A 435 -12.43 -25.84 -7.41
C PRO A 435 -12.54 -25.65 -8.93
N GLU A 436 -11.63 -26.28 -9.69
CA GLU A 436 -11.62 -26.21 -11.16
C GLU A 436 -12.94 -26.75 -11.77
N GLU A 437 -13.58 -27.72 -11.11
CA GLU A 437 -14.82 -28.32 -11.55
C GLU A 437 -15.98 -27.30 -11.65
N PHE A 438 -15.87 -26.15 -11.00
CA PHE A 438 -16.84 -25.07 -11.15
C PHE A 438 -16.79 -24.43 -12.54
N ALA A 439 -15.69 -24.60 -13.28
CA ALA A 439 -15.49 -24.07 -14.62
C ALA A 439 -15.98 -22.60 -14.77
N LEU A 440 -15.64 -21.75 -13.77
CA LEU A 440 -16.17 -20.37 -13.71
C LEU A 440 -15.82 -19.55 -14.93
N HIS A 441 -14.64 -19.77 -15.52
CA HIS A 441 -14.19 -19.06 -16.70
C HIS A 441 -15.08 -19.33 -17.92
N ASP A 442 -15.55 -20.58 -18.09
CA ASP A 442 -16.50 -20.93 -19.16
C ASP A 442 -17.91 -20.45 -18.86
N GLN A 443 -18.33 -20.59 -17.60
CA GLN A 443 -19.69 -20.20 -17.19
C GLN A 443 -19.90 -18.68 -17.28
N LEU A 444 -18.86 -17.87 -17.00
CA LEU A 444 -18.88 -16.42 -17.02
C LEU A 444 -18.35 -15.84 -18.35
N ARG A 445 -18.07 -16.67 -19.35
CA ARG A 445 -17.65 -16.19 -20.66
C ARG A 445 -18.75 -15.38 -21.32
N ARG A 446 -18.51 -14.10 -21.50
CA ARG A 446 -19.47 -13.12 -22.04
C ARG A 446 -18.88 -12.24 -23.12
N VAL A 447 -17.63 -12.54 -23.50
CA VAL A 447 -16.86 -11.74 -24.46
C VAL A 447 -16.21 -12.66 -25.48
N LYS A 448 -16.27 -12.27 -26.74
CA LYS A 448 -15.52 -12.86 -27.84
C LYS A 448 -14.31 -11.96 -28.15
N LEU A 449 -13.12 -12.57 -28.17
CA LEU A 449 -11.90 -11.89 -28.59
C LEU A 449 -11.70 -12.04 -30.09
N ALA A 450 -11.30 -10.94 -30.75
CA ALA A 450 -10.82 -10.91 -32.10
C ALA A 450 -9.45 -10.23 -32.14
N ILE A 451 -8.46 -10.85 -32.74
CA ILE A 451 -7.07 -10.38 -32.73
C ILE A 451 -6.70 -9.94 -34.14
N ASP A 452 -6.13 -8.76 -34.27
CA ASP A 452 -5.62 -8.18 -35.51
C ASP A 452 -4.19 -7.67 -35.28
N ASP A 453 -3.20 -8.52 -35.48
CA ASP A 453 -1.78 -8.20 -35.29
C ASP A 453 -1.14 -7.60 -36.59
N THR A 454 -1.96 -7.14 -37.57
CA THR A 454 -1.45 -6.70 -38.90
C THR A 454 -0.94 -5.28 -38.93
N GLY A 455 -0.86 -4.58 -37.80
CA GLY A 455 -0.43 -3.19 -37.72
C GLY A 455 -1.35 -2.23 -38.51
N ARG A 456 -2.10 -1.40 -37.81
CA ARG A 456 -3.06 -0.44 -38.34
C ARG A 456 -2.61 1.00 -38.12
N THR A 457 -2.96 1.87 -39.02
CA THR A 457 -2.79 3.32 -38.82
C THR A 457 -3.81 3.87 -37.82
N TYR A 458 -3.54 5.05 -37.26
CA TYR A 458 -4.51 5.72 -36.36
C TYR A 458 -5.85 5.99 -37.06
N ASP A 459 -5.83 6.34 -38.36
CA ASP A 459 -7.04 6.61 -39.13
C ASP A 459 -7.90 5.36 -39.34
N GLU A 460 -7.25 4.20 -39.61
CA GLU A 460 -7.95 2.91 -39.72
C GLU A 460 -8.57 2.48 -38.41
N ILE A 461 -7.86 2.67 -37.28
CA ILE A 461 -8.41 2.34 -35.96
C ILE A 461 -9.53 3.30 -35.57
N ALA A 462 -9.36 4.61 -35.79
CA ALA A 462 -10.41 5.60 -35.53
C ALA A 462 -11.67 5.30 -36.37
N ALA A 463 -11.52 4.91 -37.63
CA ALA A 463 -12.64 4.51 -38.51
C ALA A 463 -13.35 3.27 -37.92
N LYS A 464 -12.61 2.19 -37.55
CA LYS A 464 -13.19 0.99 -36.95
C LYS A 464 -13.90 1.26 -35.61
N VAL A 465 -13.32 2.08 -34.72
CA VAL A 465 -13.94 2.51 -33.47
C VAL A 465 -15.23 3.28 -33.75
N SER A 466 -15.25 4.08 -34.81
CA SER A 466 -16.42 4.92 -35.18
C SER A 466 -17.60 4.12 -35.73
N GLU A 467 -17.40 2.86 -36.13
CA GLU A 467 -18.49 1.96 -36.53
C GLU A 467 -19.42 1.59 -35.36
N TYR A 468 -18.96 1.81 -34.12
CA TYR A 468 -19.71 1.43 -32.92
C TYR A 468 -20.25 2.68 -32.18
N ASN A 469 -21.47 2.56 -31.71
CA ASN A 469 -22.13 3.64 -31.00
C ASN A 469 -21.61 3.81 -29.56
N LYS A 470 -21.50 2.73 -28.79
CA LYS A 470 -20.94 2.74 -27.43
C LYS A 470 -19.69 1.87 -27.40
N VAL A 471 -18.52 2.50 -27.31
CA VAL A 471 -17.23 1.81 -27.45
C VAL A 471 -16.16 2.44 -26.56
N LEU A 472 -15.32 1.57 -25.99
CA LEU A 472 -14.10 1.91 -25.25
C LEU A 472 -12.88 1.46 -26.06
N CYS A 473 -11.93 2.36 -26.30
CA CYS A 473 -10.64 2.03 -26.90
C CYS A 473 -9.52 2.32 -25.90
N ILE A 474 -8.75 1.29 -25.55
CA ILE A 474 -7.65 1.36 -24.59
C ILE A 474 -6.32 1.25 -25.32
N VAL A 475 -5.43 2.18 -25.09
CA VAL A 475 -4.10 2.25 -25.72
C VAL A 475 -2.98 2.34 -24.69
N ASN A 476 -1.74 2.10 -25.13
CA ASN A 476 -0.58 1.97 -24.27
C ASN A 476 0.07 3.29 -23.90
N THR A 477 -0.07 4.34 -24.75
CA THR A 477 0.59 5.62 -24.50
C THR A 477 -0.39 6.78 -24.49
N ARG A 478 -0.03 7.85 -23.78
CA ARG A 478 -0.79 9.11 -23.78
C ARG A 478 -0.88 9.73 -25.17
N LYS A 479 0.20 9.60 -25.96
CA LYS A 479 0.26 10.07 -27.34
C LYS A 479 -0.75 9.33 -28.21
N ASP A 480 -0.76 7.99 -28.16
CA ASP A 480 -1.70 7.18 -28.95
C ASP A 480 -3.15 7.53 -28.58
N ALA A 481 -3.41 7.75 -27.26
CA ALA A 481 -4.74 8.15 -26.80
C ALA A 481 -5.19 9.49 -27.40
N LYS A 482 -4.30 10.48 -27.41
CA LYS A 482 -4.60 11.80 -28.00
C LYS A 482 -4.78 11.71 -29.51
N GLU A 483 -3.88 11.04 -30.22
CA GLU A 483 -3.92 10.86 -31.66
C GLU A 483 -5.24 10.21 -32.13
N LEU A 484 -5.70 9.18 -31.43
CA LEU A 484 -6.98 8.53 -31.73
C LEU A 484 -8.18 9.42 -31.37
N TYR A 485 -8.13 10.10 -30.21
CA TYR A 485 -9.19 11.00 -29.77
C TYR A 485 -9.42 12.12 -30.77
N ASP A 486 -8.36 12.73 -31.29
CA ASP A 486 -8.44 13.85 -32.23
C ASP A 486 -9.06 13.41 -33.58
N ARG A 487 -8.83 12.15 -34.00
CA ARG A 487 -9.35 11.57 -35.26
C ARG A 487 -10.78 11.07 -35.18
N LEU A 488 -11.33 10.90 -33.99
CA LEU A 488 -12.73 10.49 -33.85
C LEU A 488 -13.68 11.59 -34.39
N PRO A 489 -14.76 11.22 -35.11
CA PRO A 489 -15.74 12.17 -35.58
C PRO A 489 -16.48 12.89 -34.46
N ASN A 490 -17.03 14.06 -34.74
CA ASN A 490 -17.82 14.86 -33.78
C ASN A 490 -19.33 14.58 -33.94
N ASP A 491 -19.72 13.37 -34.26
CA ASP A 491 -21.09 12.92 -34.48
C ASP A 491 -21.81 12.44 -33.21
N GLY A 492 -21.14 12.51 -32.07
CA GLY A 492 -21.63 12.10 -30.77
C GLY A 492 -20.74 12.59 -29.63
N VAL A 493 -20.87 11.98 -28.45
CA VAL A 493 -20.02 12.28 -27.30
C VAL A 493 -18.73 11.51 -27.42
N LYS A 494 -17.60 12.19 -27.49
CA LYS A 494 -16.26 11.59 -27.36
C LYS A 494 -15.57 12.06 -26.08
N LEU A 495 -14.96 11.15 -25.36
CA LEU A 495 -14.29 11.39 -24.09
C LEU A 495 -12.89 10.79 -24.09
N HIS A 496 -11.99 11.41 -23.33
CA HIS A 496 -10.61 10.97 -23.18
C HIS A 496 -10.31 10.71 -21.69
N LEU A 497 -9.50 9.68 -21.40
CA LEU A 497 -9.04 9.37 -20.06
C LEU A 497 -7.55 9.04 -20.08
N SER A 498 -6.74 9.86 -19.44
CA SER A 498 -5.30 9.60 -19.25
C SER A 498 -4.77 10.22 -17.96
N ARG A 499 -3.58 9.81 -17.54
CA ARG A 499 -2.89 10.42 -16.39
C ARG A 499 -2.42 11.87 -16.62
N MET A 500 -2.73 12.47 -17.76
CA MET A 500 -2.57 13.92 -17.98
C MET A 500 -3.73 14.73 -17.40
N MET A 501 -4.78 14.08 -16.97
CA MET A 501 -5.88 14.67 -16.22
C MET A 501 -5.60 14.51 -14.72
N CYS A 502 -5.82 15.58 -13.95
CA CYS A 502 -5.71 15.49 -12.49
C CYS A 502 -6.82 14.57 -11.91
N PRO A 503 -6.63 14.00 -10.69
CA PRO A 503 -7.59 13.07 -10.09
C PRO A 503 -9.04 13.59 -10.05
N ALA A 504 -9.26 14.87 -9.73
CA ALA A 504 -10.60 15.49 -9.71
C ALA A 504 -11.25 15.44 -11.09
N HIS A 505 -10.53 15.84 -12.14
CA HIS A 505 -11.01 15.80 -13.53
C HIS A 505 -11.30 14.36 -14.02
N LEU A 506 -10.43 13.41 -13.67
CA LEU A 506 -10.66 12.00 -13.97
C LEU A 506 -11.95 11.48 -13.31
N HIS A 507 -12.18 11.81 -12.04
CA HIS A 507 -13.37 11.40 -11.30
C HIS A 507 -14.65 11.94 -11.94
N GLU A 508 -14.67 13.23 -12.28
CA GLU A 508 -15.78 13.88 -12.99
C GLU A 508 -16.06 13.19 -14.34
N THR A 509 -15.01 12.96 -15.14
CA THR A 509 -15.15 12.34 -16.46
C THR A 509 -15.66 10.91 -16.39
N ILE A 510 -15.18 10.11 -15.42
CA ILE A 510 -15.69 8.75 -15.18
C ILE A 510 -17.16 8.78 -14.76
N GLY A 511 -17.55 9.72 -13.89
CA GLY A 511 -18.94 9.92 -13.49
C GLY A 511 -19.84 10.25 -14.70
N LYS A 512 -19.37 11.13 -15.58
CA LYS A 512 -20.04 11.47 -16.82
C LYS A 512 -20.20 10.25 -17.76
N ILE A 513 -19.15 9.42 -17.91
CA ILE A 513 -19.22 8.19 -18.70
C ILE A 513 -20.31 7.26 -18.16
N LYS A 514 -20.34 7.03 -16.85
CA LYS A 514 -21.35 6.16 -16.21
C LYS A 514 -22.78 6.65 -16.46
N THR A 515 -23.00 7.93 -16.43
CA THR A 515 -24.31 8.55 -16.72
C THR A 515 -24.68 8.37 -18.18
N LEU A 516 -23.78 8.71 -19.12
CA LEU A 516 -23.99 8.60 -20.55
C LEU A 516 -24.23 7.17 -21.03
N LEU A 517 -23.58 6.19 -20.42
CA LEU A 517 -23.79 4.78 -20.77
C LEU A 517 -25.19 4.28 -20.43
N LYS A 518 -25.85 4.87 -19.41
CA LYS A 518 -27.22 4.56 -19.00
C LYS A 518 -28.26 5.38 -19.76
N ASP A 519 -27.84 6.49 -20.36
CA ASP A 519 -28.73 7.40 -21.09
C ASP A 519 -28.99 6.86 -22.51
N GLU A 520 -30.23 6.48 -22.79
CA GLU A 520 -30.66 6.02 -24.11
C GLU A 520 -30.80 7.18 -25.11
N SER A 521 -30.96 8.41 -24.64
CA SER A 521 -31.04 9.61 -25.51
C SER A 521 -29.70 9.98 -26.11
N GLN A 522 -28.58 9.44 -25.56
CA GLN A 522 -27.22 9.62 -26.09
C GLN A 522 -26.73 8.31 -26.71
N PRO A 523 -27.09 8.04 -27.97
CA PRO A 523 -26.76 6.73 -28.58
C PRO A 523 -25.27 6.55 -28.84
N ILE A 524 -24.52 7.64 -29.07
CA ILE A 524 -23.09 7.60 -29.44
C ILE A 524 -22.23 8.12 -28.30
N VAL A 525 -21.46 7.20 -27.69
CA VAL A 525 -20.49 7.47 -26.62
C VAL A 525 -19.19 6.72 -26.93
N ARG A 526 -18.16 7.43 -27.36
CA ARG A 526 -16.84 6.86 -27.66
C ARG A 526 -15.82 7.34 -26.66
N VAL A 527 -15.12 6.42 -26.03
CA VAL A 527 -14.11 6.70 -25.01
C VAL A 527 -12.77 6.18 -25.46
N ILE A 528 -11.77 7.07 -25.53
CA ILE A 528 -10.36 6.68 -25.70
C ILE A 528 -9.67 6.82 -24.34
N ALA A 529 -9.00 5.76 -23.90
CA ALA A 529 -8.36 5.73 -22.60
C ALA A 529 -6.95 5.10 -22.66
N THR A 530 -6.11 5.47 -21.71
CA THR A 530 -4.91 4.68 -21.41
C THR A 530 -5.27 3.52 -20.45
N GLN A 531 -4.30 2.71 -20.07
CA GLN A 531 -4.48 1.52 -19.19
C GLN A 531 -5.15 1.82 -17.83
N LEU A 532 -5.28 3.08 -17.44
CA LEU A 532 -5.88 3.47 -16.15
C LEU A 532 -7.31 2.94 -15.94
N VAL A 533 -8.02 2.55 -17.02
CA VAL A 533 -9.38 2.00 -16.94
C VAL A 533 -9.44 0.48 -16.87
N GLU A 534 -8.31 -0.22 -17.07
CA GLU A 534 -8.23 -1.69 -17.00
C GLU A 534 -8.54 -2.22 -15.61
N ALA A 535 -8.09 -1.52 -14.58
CA ALA A 535 -8.39 -1.85 -13.20
C ALA A 535 -9.05 -0.66 -12.48
N GLY A 536 -9.94 -0.93 -11.54
CA GLY A 536 -10.50 0.08 -10.63
C GLY A 536 -11.59 0.97 -11.15
N VAL A 537 -11.94 0.91 -12.40
CA VAL A 537 -13.03 1.72 -12.96
C VAL A 537 -14.22 0.82 -13.28
N ASP A 538 -15.37 1.13 -12.69
CA ASP A 538 -16.61 0.38 -12.91
C ASP A 538 -17.37 0.96 -14.09
N ILE A 539 -16.98 0.53 -15.31
CA ILE A 539 -17.61 0.90 -16.58
C ILE A 539 -17.92 -0.37 -17.38
N ASP A 540 -19.00 -0.33 -18.16
CA ASP A 540 -19.50 -1.47 -18.95
C ASP A 540 -19.84 -1.02 -20.36
N PHE A 541 -19.04 -1.48 -21.33
CA PHE A 541 -19.23 -1.19 -22.75
C PHE A 541 -19.62 -2.45 -23.52
N PRO A 542 -20.47 -2.36 -24.56
CA PRO A 542 -20.75 -3.51 -25.41
C PRO A 542 -19.57 -3.92 -26.30
N VAL A 543 -18.67 -2.97 -26.60
CA VAL A 543 -17.49 -3.19 -27.45
C VAL A 543 -16.27 -2.51 -26.84
N VAL A 544 -15.15 -3.23 -26.82
CA VAL A 544 -13.86 -2.75 -26.34
C VAL A 544 -12.79 -2.98 -27.40
N PHE A 545 -11.99 -1.98 -27.68
CA PHE A 545 -10.73 -2.11 -28.45
C PHE A 545 -9.56 -2.02 -27.48
N ARG A 546 -8.57 -2.88 -27.65
CA ARG A 546 -7.35 -2.87 -26.83
C ARG A 546 -6.13 -2.97 -27.75
N GLN A 547 -5.27 -1.96 -27.67
CA GLN A 547 -3.95 -2.05 -28.30
C GLN A 547 -3.19 -3.25 -27.73
N GLU A 548 -2.38 -3.91 -28.52
CA GLU A 548 -1.59 -5.07 -28.12
C GLU A 548 -0.84 -4.86 -26.79
N ALA A 549 -0.90 -5.86 -25.93
CA ALA A 549 -0.34 -5.85 -24.58
C ALA A 549 -0.16 -7.28 -24.06
N GLY A 550 0.28 -7.43 -22.82
CA GLY A 550 0.28 -8.71 -22.11
C GLY A 550 -1.13 -9.32 -22.01
N LEU A 551 -1.21 -10.62 -21.88
CA LEU A 551 -2.50 -11.33 -21.78
C LEU A 551 -3.34 -10.87 -20.59
N ASP A 552 -2.72 -10.62 -19.45
CA ASP A 552 -3.35 -10.09 -18.24
C ASP A 552 -4.06 -8.74 -18.50
N SER A 553 -3.40 -7.83 -19.18
CA SER A 553 -3.94 -6.52 -19.57
C SER A 553 -5.09 -6.66 -20.60
N VAL A 554 -4.94 -7.55 -21.60
CA VAL A 554 -6.02 -7.82 -22.56
C VAL A 554 -7.26 -8.36 -21.87
N LEU A 555 -7.12 -9.28 -20.92
CA LEU A 555 -8.26 -9.84 -20.17
C LEU A 555 -8.89 -8.82 -19.22
N GLN A 556 -8.11 -7.92 -18.62
CA GLN A 556 -8.64 -6.80 -17.84
C GLN A 556 -9.48 -5.85 -18.71
N ALA A 557 -9.00 -5.52 -19.90
CA ALA A 557 -9.75 -4.75 -20.88
C ALA A 557 -11.04 -5.46 -21.31
N ALA A 558 -10.96 -6.77 -21.62
CA ALA A 558 -12.13 -7.60 -21.91
C ALA A 558 -13.13 -7.64 -20.74
N GLY A 559 -12.65 -7.53 -19.51
CA GLY A 559 -13.48 -7.39 -18.29
C GLY A 559 -14.30 -6.09 -18.22
N ARG A 560 -14.04 -5.12 -19.10
CA ARG A 560 -14.86 -3.88 -19.29
C ARG A 560 -15.90 -4.03 -20.40
N CYS A 561 -15.88 -5.17 -21.08
CA CYS A 561 -16.81 -5.50 -22.17
C CYS A 561 -17.94 -6.37 -21.62
N ASN A 562 -19.21 -5.96 -21.84
CA ASN A 562 -20.39 -6.72 -21.42
C ASN A 562 -20.30 -7.24 -19.96
N ARG A 563 -19.79 -6.39 -19.08
CA ARG A 563 -19.47 -6.73 -17.69
C ARG A 563 -20.69 -7.18 -16.90
N GLU A 564 -21.84 -6.55 -17.12
CA GLU A 564 -23.09 -6.87 -16.46
C GLU A 564 -23.91 -7.95 -17.21
N GLY A 565 -23.40 -8.46 -18.34
CA GLY A 565 -24.09 -9.49 -19.12
C GLY A 565 -25.40 -9.02 -19.76
N ARG A 566 -25.49 -7.73 -20.12
CA ARG A 566 -26.69 -7.15 -20.75
C ARG A 566 -26.91 -7.64 -22.17
N SER A 567 -25.83 -7.99 -22.86
CA SER A 567 -25.84 -8.58 -24.19
C SER A 567 -25.49 -10.07 -24.08
N ALA A 568 -25.97 -10.88 -25.02
CA ALA A 568 -25.62 -12.29 -25.10
C ALA A 568 -24.10 -12.49 -25.21
N MET A 569 -23.41 -11.62 -26.00
CA MET A 569 -21.96 -11.64 -26.18
C MET A 569 -21.48 -10.21 -26.46
N GLY A 570 -20.40 -9.78 -25.75
CA GLY A 570 -19.65 -8.58 -26.05
C GLY A 570 -18.48 -8.89 -26.99
N HIS A 571 -17.89 -7.85 -27.59
CA HIS A 571 -16.77 -7.99 -28.51
C HIS A 571 -15.56 -7.19 -28.05
N THR A 572 -14.42 -7.86 -27.88
CA THR A 572 -13.15 -7.19 -27.61
C THR A 572 -12.19 -7.42 -28.78
N PHE A 573 -11.72 -6.32 -29.36
CA PHE A 573 -10.79 -6.32 -30.49
C PHE A 573 -9.38 -5.97 -29.98
N VAL A 574 -8.43 -6.87 -30.17
CA VAL A 574 -7.01 -6.60 -29.93
C VAL A 574 -6.38 -6.16 -31.24
N PHE A 575 -5.68 -5.02 -31.25
CA PHE A 575 -5.10 -4.45 -32.46
C PHE A 575 -3.66 -3.98 -32.21
N SER A 576 -2.86 -4.01 -33.28
CA SER A 576 -1.51 -3.42 -33.33
C SER A 576 -1.52 -2.12 -34.13
N LEU A 577 -0.76 -1.12 -33.64
CA LEU A 577 -0.53 0.12 -34.40
C LEU A 577 0.70 -0.04 -35.31
N ALA A 578 0.55 0.33 -36.58
CA ALA A 578 1.62 0.35 -37.57
C ALA A 578 2.66 1.47 -37.34
N ALA A 579 2.53 2.23 -36.27
CA ALA A 579 3.38 3.35 -35.98
C ALA A 579 4.84 2.93 -35.86
N GLU A 580 5.67 3.59 -36.70
CA GLU A 580 7.12 3.69 -36.63
C GLU A 580 7.75 2.94 -35.47
N LYS A 581 8.15 1.67 -35.73
CA LYS A 581 9.04 0.79 -34.92
C LYS A 581 9.36 1.26 -33.48
N ARG A 582 8.38 1.65 -32.72
CA ARG A 582 8.51 1.75 -31.26
C ARG A 582 8.12 0.42 -30.68
N ASN A 583 9.09 -0.50 -30.64
CA ASN A 583 8.96 -1.64 -29.76
C ASN A 583 8.60 -1.13 -28.36
N PRO A 584 7.56 -1.65 -27.71
CA PRO A 584 7.33 -1.34 -26.31
C PRO A 584 8.62 -1.67 -25.56
N PHE A 585 9.06 -0.78 -24.65
CA PHE A 585 10.29 -0.97 -23.90
C PHE A 585 9.99 -1.55 -22.50
N GLY A 586 10.94 -2.28 -21.94
CA GLY A 586 10.88 -2.79 -20.58
C GLY A 586 9.79 -3.85 -20.37
N SER A 587 9.11 -3.80 -19.23
CA SER A 587 8.14 -4.82 -18.80
C SER A 587 6.96 -5.01 -19.77
N MET A 588 6.57 -3.99 -20.52
CA MET A 588 5.51 -4.09 -21.52
C MET A 588 5.95 -4.91 -22.72
N ALA A 589 7.21 -4.79 -23.16
CA ALA A 589 7.77 -5.64 -24.21
C ALA A 589 7.81 -7.09 -23.81
N ASP A 590 8.28 -7.37 -22.57
CA ASP A 590 8.32 -8.73 -22.03
C ASP A 590 6.93 -9.36 -21.98
N SER A 591 5.94 -8.62 -21.50
CA SER A 591 4.55 -9.07 -21.39
C SER A 591 3.94 -9.35 -22.78
N ASN A 592 4.14 -8.46 -23.74
CA ASN A 592 3.65 -8.68 -25.12
C ASN A 592 4.34 -9.87 -25.79
N ASN A 593 5.66 -10.00 -25.63
CA ASN A 593 6.41 -11.13 -26.14
C ASN A 593 5.99 -12.47 -25.50
N ALA A 594 5.68 -12.48 -24.20
CA ALA A 594 5.16 -13.67 -23.54
C ALA A 594 3.80 -14.08 -24.13
N ARG A 595 2.91 -13.13 -24.44
CA ARG A 595 1.64 -13.37 -25.13
C ARG A 595 1.83 -13.93 -26.53
N LEU A 596 2.72 -13.33 -27.33
CA LEU A 596 2.98 -13.75 -28.73
C LEU A 596 3.59 -15.15 -28.84
N ASN A 597 4.19 -15.67 -27.78
CA ASN A 597 4.73 -17.03 -27.74
C ASN A 597 3.74 -18.10 -27.24
N LEU A 598 2.49 -17.71 -26.94
CA LEU A 598 1.44 -18.70 -26.69
C LEU A 598 1.06 -19.43 -28.00
N PRO A 599 0.64 -20.69 -27.92
CA PRO A 599 0.11 -21.40 -29.09
C PRO A 599 -1.05 -20.65 -29.75
N GLU A 600 -1.12 -20.65 -31.10
CA GLU A 600 -2.13 -19.87 -31.85
C GLU A 600 -3.58 -20.26 -31.51
N ASP A 601 -3.81 -21.52 -31.18
CA ASP A 601 -5.13 -22.09 -30.84
C ASP A 601 -5.48 -21.97 -29.34
N SER A 602 -4.65 -21.26 -28.54
CA SER A 602 -4.87 -21.11 -27.12
C SER A 602 -6.18 -20.38 -26.81
N ASP A 603 -6.96 -20.94 -25.91
CA ASP A 603 -8.09 -20.23 -25.32
C ASP A 603 -7.57 -19.23 -24.27
N TRP A 604 -7.58 -17.96 -24.60
CA TRP A 604 -7.02 -16.90 -23.76
C TRP A 604 -7.75 -16.72 -22.41
N PHE A 605 -8.98 -17.19 -22.31
CA PHE A 605 -9.72 -17.18 -21.05
C PHE A 605 -9.44 -18.39 -20.15
N ALA A 606 -8.76 -19.42 -20.67
CA ALA A 606 -8.49 -20.62 -19.90
C ALA A 606 -7.40 -20.35 -18.83
N PRO A 607 -7.59 -20.83 -17.58
CA PRO A 607 -6.58 -20.71 -16.51
C PRO A 607 -5.21 -21.32 -16.89
N SER A 608 -5.21 -22.41 -17.67
CA SER A 608 -4.00 -23.04 -18.17
C SER A 608 -3.20 -22.13 -19.10
N THR A 609 -3.87 -21.37 -19.98
CA THR A 609 -3.23 -20.38 -20.86
C THR A 609 -2.63 -19.24 -20.06
N MET A 610 -3.33 -18.75 -19.03
CA MET A 610 -2.81 -17.73 -18.14
C MET A 610 -1.57 -18.22 -17.38
N LYS A 611 -1.59 -19.45 -16.88
CA LYS A 611 -0.43 -20.06 -16.24
C LYS A 611 0.76 -20.16 -17.22
N ALA A 612 0.53 -20.63 -18.44
CA ALA A 612 1.56 -20.70 -19.48
C ALA A 612 2.14 -19.32 -19.80
N TYR A 613 1.28 -18.29 -19.90
CA TYR A 613 1.70 -16.91 -20.11
C TYR A 613 2.64 -16.41 -18.99
N PHE A 614 2.27 -16.57 -17.73
CA PHE A 614 3.13 -16.13 -16.62
C PHE A 614 4.43 -16.95 -16.53
N CYS A 615 4.41 -18.23 -16.81
CA CYS A 615 5.64 -19.02 -16.92
C CYS A 615 6.56 -18.48 -18.02
N GLN A 616 6.02 -18.14 -19.19
CA GLN A 616 6.76 -17.52 -20.28
C GLN A 616 7.31 -16.14 -19.90
N LEU A 617 6.52 -15.32 -19.19
CA LEU A 617 6.93 -14.01 -18.72
C LEU A 617 8.08 -14.12 -17.71
N TYR A 618 7.96 -15.03 -16.74
CA TYR A 618 8.92 -15.19 -15.66
C TYR A 618 10.23 -15.84 -16.13
N SER A 619 10.18 -16.85 -17.00
CA SER A 619 11.38 -17.51 -17.52
C SER A 619 12.32 -16.58 -18.31
N ARG A 620 11.84 -15.40 -18.72
CA ARG A 620 12.63 -14.39 -19.43
C ARG A 620 13.26 -13.35 -18.53
N LYS A 621 12.84 -13.28 -17.27
CA LYS A 621 13.40 -12.32 -16.31
C LYS A 621 14.82 -12.73 -15.93
N GLN A 622 15.66 -11.73 -15.76
CA GLN A 622 17.04 -11.92 -15.30
C GLN A 622 17.14 -11.98 -13.78
N THR A 623 16.15 -11.39 -13.08
CA THR A 623 16.05 -11.38 -11.63
C THR A 623 14.62 -11.01 -11.21
N PHE A 624 14.23 -11.43 -10.02
CA PHE A 624 13.01 -11.02 -9.31
C PHE A 624 13.33 -10.14 -8.09
N ASP A 625 14.58 -9.66 -8.01
CA ASP A 625 15.10 -8.75 -7.00
C ASP A 625 16.03 -7.74 -7.68
N GLU A 626 15.46 -6.80 -8.44
CA GLU A 626 16.20 -5.85 -9.29
C GLU A 626 17.06 -4.86 -8.46
N LYS A 627 16.71 -4.64 -7.19
CA LYS A 627 17.42 -3.77 -6.27
C LYS A 627 18.33 -4.51 -5.28
N ASP A 628 18.48 -5.82 -5.50
CA ASP A 628 19.34 -6.70 -4.70
C ASP A 628 19.04 -6.60 -3.17
N ILE A 629 17.75 -6.53 -2.83
CA ILE A 629 17.26 -6.41 -1.44
C ILE A 629 17.76 -7.57 -0.58
N LYS A 630 17.83 -8.77 -1.17
CA LYS A 630 18.37 -9.97 -0.51
C LYS A 630 19.82 -9.80 -0.09
N HIS A 631 20.63 -9.12 -0.88
CA HIS A 631 22.03 -8.83 -0.54
C HIS A 631 22.11 -8.01 0.77
N TRP A 632 21.23 -7.04 0.95
CA TRP A 632 21.25 -6.13 2.10
C TRP A 632 20.64 -6.75 3.36
N LEU A 633 19.76 -7.73 3.26
CA LEU A 633 18.92 -8.17 4.38
C LEU A 633 19.03 -9.66 4.75
N TYR A 634 19.58 -10.52 3.88
CA TYR A 634 19.56 -11.96 4.11
C TYR A 634 20.78 -12.50 4.85
N LYS A 635 21.68 -11.65 5.28
CA LYS A 635 22.80 -12.02 6.16
C LYS A 635 22.53 -11.47 7.56
N PRO A 636 22.16 -12.31 8.53
CA PRO A 636 21.76 -11.86 9.88
C PRO A 636 22.81 -11.03 10.62
N THR A 637 24.08 -11.19 10.27
CA THR A 637 25.21 -10.46 10.88
C THR A 637 25.53 -9.14 10.18
N GLU A 638 24.93 -8.85 9.03
CA GLU A 638 25.25 -7.71 8.16
C GLU A 638 24.00 -6.97 7.70
N LEU A 639 22.92 -6.94 8.52
CA LEU A 639 21.67 -6.32 8.13
C LEU A 639 21.81 -4.82 7.86
N CYS A 640 21.50 -4.42 6.63
CA CYS A 640 21.59 -3.04 6.17
C CYS A 640 20.19 -2.44 6.02
N PHE A 641 19.51 -2.15 7.15
CA PHE A 641 18.13 -1.69 7.18
C PHE A 641 17.88 -0.38 6.45
N GLU A 642 18.77 0.61 6.66
CA GLU A 642 18.64 1.92 6.03
C GLU A 642 18.86 1.84 4.52
N THR A 643 19.86 1.07 4.09
CA THR A 643 20.17 0.88 2.66
C THR A 643 19.02 0.16 1.96
N ALA A 644 18.55 -0.97 2.53
CA ALA A 644 17.44 -1.71 1.96
C ALA A 644 16.14 -0.89 1.89
N SER A 645 15.87 -0.08 2.91
CA SER A 645 14.71 0.82 2.93
C SER A 645 14.78 1.88 1.83
N LYS A 646 15.96 2.40 1.52
CA LYS A 646 16.16 3.37 0.43
C LYS A 646 16.03 2.74 -0.96
N GLU A 647 16.39 1.47 -1.09
CA GLU A 647 16.30 0.75 -2.37
C GLU A 647 14.91 0.13 -2.62
N PHE A 648 14.18 -0.22 -1.56
CA PHE A 648 12.86 -0.84 -1.69
C PHE A 648 11.76 0.19 -1.89
N HIS A 649 11.66 0.70 -3.12
CA HIS A 649 10.55 1.54 -3.57
C HIS A 649 9.83 0.87 -4.73
N LEU A 650 8.57 0.50 -4.51
CA LEU A 650 7.74 -0.20 -5.52
C LEU A 650 7.37 0.69 -6.70
N ILE A 651 7.36 1.99 -6.49
CA ILE A 651 7.14 2.98 -7.54
C ILE A 651 8.38 3.88 -7.58
N ASP A 652 9.17 3.77 -8.62
CA ASP A 652 10.22 4.74 -8.95
C ASP A 652 9.52 6.03 -9.41
N ASP A 653 9.06 6.85 -8.46
CA ASP A 653 8.41 8.12 -8.78
C ASP A 653 9.46 9.19 -9.09
N THR A 654 9.95 9.15 -10.33
CA THR A 654 10.77 10.22 -10.92
C THR A 654 9.91 11.34 -11.48
N SER A 655 8.59 11.30 -11.27
CA SER A 655 7.68 12.33 -11.73
C SER A 655 7.74 13.57 -10.83
N ILE A 656 7.64 14.72 -11.46
CA ILE A 656 7.51 16.00 -10.76
C ILE A 656 6.03 16.38 -10.78
N ASN A 657 5.53 16.69 -9.60
CA ASN A 657 4.14 17.01 -9.39
C ASN A 657 3.86 18.49 -9.74
N VAL A 658 2.92 18.72 -10.65
CA VAL A 658 2.46 20.06 -11.05
C VAL A 658 1.00 20.22 -10.68
N ILE A 659 0.69 21.22 -9.88
CA ILE A 659 -0.68 21.57 -9.47
C ILE A 659 -1.38 22.26 -10.63
N ILE A 660 -2.57 21.78 -10.95
CA ILE A 660 -3.40 22.27 -12.04
C ILE A 660 -4.48 23.18 -11.48
N ASN A 661 -4.71 24.27 -12.14
CA ASN A 661 -5.83 25.16 -11.84
C ASN A 661 -7.14 24.58 -12.40
N TRP A 662 -7.81 23.76 -11.57
CA TRP A 662 -9.07 23.09 -11.89
C TRP A 662 -10.10 23.34 -10.77
N GLU A 663 -11.33 23.69 -11.11
CA GLU A 663 -12.40 23.99 -10.16
C GLU A 663 -11.99 25.01 -9.06
N ASN A 664 -12.08 24.60 -7.79
CA ASN A 664 -11.75 25.42 -6.62
C ASN A 664 -10.27 25.36 -6.20
N SER A 665 -9.40 24.74 -6.99
CA SER A 665 -7.97 24.64 -6.65
C SER A 665 -7.27 25.99 -6.50
N MET A 666 -7.80 27.05 -7.13
CA MET A 666 -7.26 28.41 -7.00
C MET A 666 -7.27 28.92 -5.57
N GLU A 667 -8.38 28.71 -4.86
CA GLU A 667 -8.50 29.13 -3.46
C GLU A 667 -7.45 28.43 -2.58
N LEU A 668 -7.21 27.15 -2.85
CA LEU A 668 -6.19 26.36 -2.14
C LEU A 668 -4.77 26.81 -2.50
N ILE A 669 -4.53 27.19 -3.76
CA ILE A 669 -3.23 27.71 -4.21
C ILE A 669 -2.95 29.07 -3.54
N GLU A 670 -3.95 29.94 -3.43
CA GLU A 670 -3.82 31.22 -2.73
C GLU A 670 -3.55 31.00 -1.24
N GLN A 671 -4.29 30.12 -0.58
CA GLN A 671 -4.01 29.72 0.81
C GLN A 671 -2.59 29.19 0.99
N LEU A 672 -2.09 28.40 0.04
CA LEU A 672 -0.72 27.90 0.06
C LEU A 672 0.31 29.02 -0.02
N LYS A 673 0.07 30.04 -0.84
CA LYS A 673 0.92 31.24 -0.96
C LYS A 673 0.91 32.09 0.32
N GLU A 674 -0.24 32.21 0.98
CA GLU A 674 -0.41 33.06 2.17
C GLU A 674 0.02 32.37 3.46
N SER A 675 -0.37 31.11 3.65
CA SER A 675 -0.21 30.39 4.93
C SER A 675 0.99 29.44 4.95
N GLY A 676 1.65 29.25 3.80
CA GLY A 676 2.73 28.29 3.64
C GLY A 676 2.24 26.83 3.51
N CYS A 677 3.19 25.91 3.45
CA CYS A 677 2.94 24.50 3.24
C CYS A 677 2.46 23.82 4.53
N THR A 678 1.19 23.41 4.58
CA THR A 678 0.66 22.55 5.64
C THR A 678 0.31 21.17 5.08
N TYR A 679 0.41 20.13 5.90
CA TYR A 679 0.09 18.76 5.50
C TYR A 679 -1.32 18.63 4.91
N SER A 680 -2.31 19.24 5.56
CA SER A 680 -3.71 19.23 5.11
C SER A 680 -3.87 19.88 3.74
N LEU A 681 -3.23 21.04 3.52
CA LEU A 681 -3.35 21.78 2.26
C LEU A 681 -2.70 21.03 1.09
N VAL A 682 -1.53 20.40 1.33
CA VAL A 682 -0.88 19.56 0.32
C VAL A 682 -1.76 18.35 -0.04
N LYS A 683 -2.42 17.74 0.93
CA LYS A 683 -3.36 16.63 0.69
C LYS A 683 -4.56 17.06 -0.16
N GLN A 684 -5.14 18.21 0.12
CA GLN A 684 -6.25 18.75 -0.68
C GLN A 684 -5.80 19.07 -2.11
N LEU A 685 -4.60 19.65 -2.28
CA LEU A 685 -4.03 19.97 -3.58
C LEU A 685 -3.63 18.73 -4.40
N ALA A 686 -3.38 17.59 -3.76
CA ALA A 686 -3.08 16.35 -4.47
C ALA A 686 -4.19 15.91 -5.43
N LYS A 687 -5.45 16.25 -5.16
CA LYS A 687 -6.60 16.00 -6.06
C LYS A 687 -6.50 16.76 -7.39
N PHE A 688 -5.72 17.85 -7.43
CA PHE A 688 -5.52 18.74 -8.58
C PHE A 688 -4.12 18.62 -9.17
N THR A 689 -3.37 17.61 -8.85
CA THR A 689 -1.96 17.47 -9.23
C THR A 689 -1.79 16.45 -10.35
N VAL A 690 -0.94 16.78 -11.33
CA VAL A 690 -0.53 15.89 -12.41
C VAL A 690 0.95 15.60 -12.29
N GLY A 691 1.33 14.32 -12.23
CA GLY A 691 2.72 13.88 -12.26
C GLY A 691 3.26 13.82 -13.69
N ILE A 692 4.34 14.53 -13.96
CA ILE A 692 5.01 14.56 -15.27
C ILE A 692 6.47 14.15 -15.15
N ARG A 693 7.04 13.61 -16.22
CA ARG A 693 8.44 13.20 -16.24
C ARG A 693 9.39 14.41 -16.09
N SER A 694 10.53 14.23 -15.47
CA SER A 694 11.55 15.29 -15.31
C SER A 694 11.92 15.97 -16.62
N TYR A 695 11.94 15.24 -17.75
CA TYR A 695 12.23 15.81 -19.05
C TYR A 695 11.11 16.80 -19.49
N ASP A 696 9.85 16.37 -19.41
CA ASP A 696 8.66 17.18 -19.76
C ASP A 696 8.55 18.40 -18.84
N PHE A 697 8.84 18.23 -17.54
CA PHE A 697 8.86 19.32 -16.57
C PHE A 697 9.93 20.38 -16.90
N LYS A 698 11.14 19.96 -17.25
CA LYS A 698 12.21 20.89 -17.64
C LYS A 698 11.82 21.73 -18.84
N GLN A 699 11.11 21.14 -19.79
CA GLN A 699 10.59 21.88 -20.94
C GLN A 699 9.56 22.92 -20.51
N LEU A 700 8.52 22.51 -19.76
CA LEU A 700 7.47 23.43 -19.28
C LEU A 700 8.09 24.59 -18.45
N LYS A 701 9.03 24.27 -17.55
CA LYS A 701 9.73 25.29 -16.72
C LYS A 701 10.58 26.21 -17.58
N GLY A 702 11.28 25.69 -18.58
CA GLY A 702 12.09 26.48 -19.53
C GLY A 702 11.29 27.47 -20.34
N TYR A 703 10.02 27.17 -20.59
CA TYR A 703 9.11 28.05 -21.30
C TYR A 703 8.26 28.96 -20.38
N GLY A 704 8.51 28.93 -19.07
CA GLY A 704 7.74 29.74 -18.11
C GLY A 704 6.29 29.30 -17.91
N LEU A 705 5.93 28.05 -18.27
CA LEU A 705 4.58 27.52 -18.16
C LEU A 705 4.30 26.92 -16.78
N VAL A 706 5.32 26.79 -15.95
CA VAL A 706 5.22 26.30 -14.56
C VAL A 706 5.93 27.30 -13.65
N GLU A 707 5.22 27.74 -12.61
CA GLU A 707 5.73 28.62 -11.56
C GLU A 707 6.05 27.79 -10.30
N GLU A 708 7.20 28.05 -9.67
CA GLU A 708 7.54 27.52 -8.36
C GLU A 708 7.05 28.49 -7.29
N ILE A 709 6.00 28.13 -6.57
CA ILE A 709 5.38 29.02 -5.57
C ILE A 709 5.97 28.86 -4.17
N LEU A 710 6.48 27.68 -3.84
CA LEU A 710 7.30 27.35 -2.67
C LEU A 710 8.35 26.33 -3.11
N GLU A 711 9.41 26.15 -2.32
CA GLU A 711 10.48 25.22 -2.64
C GLU A 711 9.93 23.81 -2.94
N GLY A 712 10.12 23.35 -4.18
CA GLY A 712 9.64 22.04 -4.66
C GLY A 712 8.14 21.95 -4.98
N ILE A 713 7.37 23.02 -4.85
CA ILE A 713 5.92 23.05 -5.17
C ILE A 713 5.67 23.89 -6.42
N TYR A 714 5.16 23.23 -7.45
CA TYR A 714 4.98 23.78 -8.78
C TYR A 714 3.52 23.88 -9.16
N VAL A 715 3.13 25.02 -9.76
CA VAL A 715 1.78 25.27 -10.28
C VAL A 715 1.85 25.57 -11.77
N LEU A 716 0.89 25.11 -12.52
CA LEU A 716 0.75 25.44 -13.95
C LEU A 716 0.38 26.93 -14.09
N ALA A 717 1.30 27.73 -14.61
CA ALA A 717 1.13 29.18 -14.74
C ALA A 717 0.16 29.55 -15.88
N ASP A 718 0.22 28.82 -16.99
CA ASP A 718 -0.65 29.03 -18.15
C ASP A 718 -1.78 28.02 -18.22
N ARG A 719 -3.01 28.46 -17.96
CA ARG A 719 -4.23 27.65 -18.02
C ARG A 719 -4.52 27.08 -19.42
N SER A 720 -4.03 27.68 -20.48
CA SER A 720 -4.26 27.22 -21.86
C SER A 720 -3.61 25.84 -22.09
N GLN A 721 -2.58 25.51 -21.31
CA GLN A 721 -1.90 24.22 -21.37
C GLN A 721 -2.71 23.06 -20.74
N TYR A 722 -3.84 23.35 -20.09
CA TYR A 722 -4.72 22.32 -19.53
C TYR A 722 -6.06 22.29 -20.27
N ASN A 723 -6.21 21.30 -21.14
CA ASN A 723 -7.40 21.11 -21.95
C ASN A 723 -8.51 20.39 -21.17
N LYS A 724 -9.74 20.92 -21.21
CA LYS A 724 -10.92 20.33 -20.56
C LYS A 724 -11.30 18.93 -21.07
N ALA A 725 -10.83 18.54 -22.24
CA ALA A 725 -11.12 17.22 -22.81
C ALA A 725 -9.99 16.21 -22.57
N THR A 726 -8.72 16.65 -22.62
CA THR A 726 -7.55 15.73 -22.64
C THR A 726 -6.56 15.92 -21.51
N GLY A 727 -6.75 16.95 -20.64
CA GLY A 727 -5.85 17.25 -19.55
C GLY A 727 -4.63 18.09 -19.98
N LEU A 728 -3.52 17.96 -19.28
CA LEU A 728 -2.29 18.71 -19.51
C LEU A 728 -1.69 18.37 -20.88
N SER A 729 -1.48 19.39 -21.71
CA SER A 729 -0.82 19.25 -23.01
C SER A 729 0.70 19.39 -22.84
N LEU A 730 1.42 18.48 -23.47
CA LEU A 730 2.89 18.52 -23.57
C LEU A 730 3.34 18.80 -25.03
N ASP A 731 2.40 19.11 -25.91
CA ASP A 731 2.68 19.35 -27.33
C ASP A 731 3.25 20.76 -27.55
N ASN A 732 4.29 20.87 -28.35
CA ASN A 732 5.00 22.12 -28.64
C ASN A 732 4.30 22.99 -29.74
N HIS A 733 3.02 22.78 -30.03
CA HIS A 733 2.31 23.51 -31.11
C HIS A 733 2.31 25.05 -30.98
N TRP A 734 2.43 25.55 -29.75
CA TRP A 734 2.51 27.00 -29.51
C TRP A 734 3.87 27.61 -29.89
N LEU A 735 4.95 26.80 -30.07
CA LEU A 735 6.23 27.30 -30.61
C LEU A 735 6.10 27.77 -32.06
N GLU A 736 5.21 27.16 -32.84
CA GLU A 736 4.98 27.55 -34.23
C GLU A 736 4.18 28.87 -34.32
N GLU A 737 3.29 29.13 -33.36
CA GLU A 737 2.53 30.41 -33.33
C GLU A 737 3.37 31.59 -32.83
N VAL A 738 4.31 31.39 -31.88
CA VAL A 738 5.17 32.47 -31.37
C VAL A 738 6.32 32.79 -32.32
N LEU A 739 6.71 31.87 -33.19
CA LEU A 739 7.72 32.13 -34.24
C LEU A 739 7.14 32.78 -35.51
N MET A 740 5.81 32.94 -35.59
CA MET A 740 5.13 33.65 -36.67
C MET A 740 4.72 35.10 -36.32
N ILE A 741 5.11 35.62 -35.17
CA ILE A 741 5.04 37.01 -34.77
C ILE A 741 6.45 37.59 -34.78
#